data_ea07a5d4fcd7963c3ea790f130d2ce7f
#
_entry.id   ea07a5d4fcd7963c3ea790f130d2ce7f
#
_cell.length_a   1.000
_cell.length_b   1.000
_cell.length_c   1.000
_cell.angle_alpha   90.00
_cell.angle_beta   90.00
_cell.angle_gamma   90.00
#
_symmetry.space_group_name_H-M   'P 1'
#
loop_
_entity.id
_entity.type
_entity.pdbx_description
1 polymer ?
#
loop_
_entity_poly.entity_id
_entity_poly.type
_entity_poly.pdbx_seq_one_letter_code
_entity_poly.pdbx_strand_id
1 'polypeptide(L)'
;MNFNTFTIKAQEAVQTAQQIAQQYGHQELQCEHFFKAIEQVDESVLPFLFKKLNINREQLSKNLEAALQSFPKVTGGSMGISREANTMLNEAANIAKKWNDEYVSLEHLLLAIFKSNSKIAQALKDQGVSEKEMEKAIQELRKGERVTSASAEDTYNSLNKYAKNLNQLADSGKLDPVIGRDEEIRRVLQILSRRTKNNPMLVGEPGVGKTAIAEGLAHRIVKGDVPENLKDKVIYSLDMGALIAGAKYKGEFEERLKSVVKEVTSSDGSIILFIDEIHTLVGAGGGEGAMDAANILKPALARGELRAIGATTLDEYQKYFEKDKALERRFQKVMVEEPDTESAISILRGIKEKYETHHKVRIKDEAIIAAVELSERYITNRFLPDKAIDLMDEAAAKLRMEINSKPEELDVLDRKIMQLEIEIEAIKRENDEAKLKILNVDLANLKEERNAIYAKWQGEKGVIDEVQATKEAIEQYKLEASRAEREGDYGKVAELRYGKIKEAEAKLAALQENLDNKSEGNSLVKEEVTAEDIAEVVAKWTGIPVSKMLQGEREKLLKLESELHKRVVGQEEAIEAVSDAIRRSRAGLQDPRRPIGSFLFLGTTGVGKTELAKALAEYLFDDENAMTRIDMSEYQEKHAVSRLVGAPPGYVGYEEGGQLTEAVRRRPYSVILLDEIEKAYPDTFNILLQVLDEGRLTDNKGRTADFKNTIIIMTSNMGSQLIQEAFDKYANDTERAIETSKNEVLQLLKQTVRPEFLNRIDDIIMFTPLNANNIRSIVRLQLDAVIKMVAKEGILIDATDEAIDYLAQKGFDPQFGARPVKRIIQKEVLNRLSKEILSGNIHKDSTILLDAFDGKLVFRN
;
A
#
# COMPACT_ATOMS: atom_id res chain seq x y z
N MET A 1 4.18 7.04 57.86
CA MET A 1 5.11 6.31 56.98
C MET A 1 5.57 7.23 55.86
N ASN A 2 6.85 7.19 55.51
CA ASN A 2 7.33 7.98 54.39
C ASN A 2 7.29 7.11 53.12
N PHE A 3 6.29 7.34 52.26
CA PHE A 3 6.11 6.60 51.04
C PHE A 3 7.12 6.97 49.93
N ASN A 4 8.00 7.97 50.18
CA ASN A 4 9.07 8.31 49.23
C ASN A 4 10.16 7.23 49.08
N THR A 5 10.18 6.26 49.97
CA THR A 5 11.05 5.06 49.91
C THR A 5 10.42 3.90 49.19
N PHE A 6 9.21 4.06 48.59
CA PHE A 6 8.53 3.05 47.82
C PHE A 6 8.79 3.28 46.33
N THR A 7 8.83 2.23 45.55
CA THR A 7 8.86 2.34 44.10
C THR A 7 7.60 3.02 43.57
N ILE A 8 7.63 3.55 42.36
CA ILE A 8 6.50 4.23 41.72
C ILE A 8 5.27 3.32 41.71
N LYS A 9 5.42 2.05 41.32
CA LYS A 9 4.31 1.07 41.30
C LYS A 9 3.81 0.70 42.71
N ALA A 10 4.70 0.60 43.67
CA ALA A 10 4.30 0.36 45.05
C ALA A 10 3.53 1.56 45.64
N GLN A 11 3.89 2.80 45.29
CA GLN A 11 3.12 4.00 45.67
C GLN A 11 1.75 4.02 44.99
N GLU A 12 1.68 3.68 43.70
CA GLU A 12 0.44 3.57 42.92
C GLU A 12 -0.47 2.47 43.53
N ALA A 13 0.09 1.33 43.91
CA ALA A 13 -0.65 0.27 44.57
C ALA A 13 -1.25 0.74 45.92
N VAL A 14 -0.52 1.56 46.69
CA VAL A 14 -1.05 2.15 47.94
C VAL A 14 -2.21 3.11 47.64
N GLN A 15 -2.09 3.97 46.63
CA GLN A 15 -3.17 4.89 46.25
C GLN A 15 -4.39 4.14 45.71
N THR A 16 -4.18 3.15 44.87
CA THR A 16 -5.25 2.31 44.31
C THR A 16 -5.95 1.51 45.40
N ALA A 17 -5.23 1.01 46.43
CA ALA A 17 -5.83 0.37 47.58
C ALA A 17 -6.79 1.28 48.36
N GLN A 18 -6.44 2.59 48.47
CA GLN A 18 -7.32 3.59 49.06
C GLN A 18 -8.60 3.78 48.22
N GLN A 19 -8.47 3.86 46.92
CA GLN A 19 -9.61 3.99 45.99
C GLN A 19 -10.54 2.76 46.07
N ILE A 20 -9.96 1.55 46.09
CA ILE A 20 -10.70 0.31 46.22
C ILE A 20 -11.48 0.29 47.53
N ALA A 21 -10.85 0.62 48.68
CA ALA A 21 -11.52 0.69 49.95
C ALA A 21 -12.71 1.67 49.98
N GLN A 22 -12.54 2.83 49.30
CA GLN A 22 -13.63 3.82 49.13
C GLN A 22 -14.77 3.24 48.29
N GLN A 23 -14.47 2.56 47.18
CA GLN A 23 -15.50 1.94 46.32
C GLN A 23 -16.32 0.89 47.05
N TYR A 24 -15.69 0.11 47.95
CA TYR A 24 -16.38 -0.89 48.75
C TYR A 24 -17.07 -0.29 50.00
N GLY A 25 -16.84 0.97 50.32
CA GLY A 25 -17.39 1.64 51.49
C GLY A 25 -16.71 1.24 52.82
N HIS A 26 -15.42 0.86 52.76
CA HIS A 26 -14.66 0.48 53.93
C HIS A 26 -13.93 1.65 54.54
N GLN A 27 -13.93 1.80 55.88
CA GLN A 27 -13.21 2.84 56.60
C GLN A 27 -11.75 2.52 56.89
N GLU A 28 -11.38 1.28 56.86
CA GLU A 28 -10.00 0.83 57.14
C GLU A 28 -9.43 0.11 55.94
N LEU A 29 -8.18 0.44 55.61
CA LEU A 29 -7.38 -0.27 54.60
C LEU A 29 -6.92 -1.61 55.17
N GLN A 30 -7.29 -2.72 54.55
CA GLN A 30 -6.88 -4.10 54.91
C GLN A 30 -5.86 -4.63 53.88
N CYS A 31 -5.17 -5.71 54.22
CA CYS A 31 -4.20 -6.36 53.33
C CYS A 31 -4.82 -6.81 51.98
N GLU A 32 -6.10 -7.17 51.98
CA GLU A 32 -6.88 -7.55 50.82
C GLU A 32 -7.04 -6.39 49.82
N HIS A 33 -7.17 -5.13 50.30
CA HIS A 33 -7.22 -3.97 49.41
C HIS A 33 -5.85 -3.78 48.72
N PHE A 34 -4.76 -3.94 49.43
CA PHE A 34 -3.42 -3.87 48.85
C PHE A 34 -3.18 -4.96 47.81
N PHE A 35 -3.60 -6.21 48.13
CA PHE A 35 -3.45 -7.31 47.18
C PHE A 35 -4.28 -7.06 45.92
N LYS A 36 -5.53 -6.59 46.05
CA LYS A 36 -6.38 -6.23 44.91
C LYS A 36 -5.78 -5.07 44.09
N ALA A 37 -5.24 -4.09 44.79
CA ALA A 37 -4.54 -2.97 44.12
C ALA A 37 -3.30 -3.41 43.36
N ILE A 38 -2.50 -4.30 43.94
CA ILE A 38 -1.35 -4.90 43.25
C ILE A 38 -1.81 -5.67 42.01
N GLU A 39 -2.90 -6.45 42.11
CA GLU A 39 -3.47 -7.18 40.94
C GLU A 39 -3.90 -6.24 39.79
N GLN A 40 -4.31 -5.00 40.12
CA GLN A 40 -4.69 -3.99 39.10
C GLN A 40 -3.52 -3.23 38.53
N VAL A 41 -2.50 -2.93 39.32
CA VAL A 41 -1.34 -2.10 38.95
C VAL A 41 -0.20 -2.93 38.33
N ASP A 42 -0.12 -4.21 38.70
CA ASP A 42 1.00 -5.06 38.34
C ASP A 42 0.73 -5.92 37.11
N GLU A 43 1.57 -5.76 36.09
CA GLU A 43 1.52 -6.56 34.85
C GLU A 43 2.60 -7.66 34.79
N SER A 44 3.52 -7.73 35.75
CA SER A 44 4.72 -8.56 35.64
C SER A 44 4.98 -9.50 36.85
N VAL A 45 4.96 -8.97 38.05
CA VAL A 45 5.36 -9.71 39.27
C VAL A 45 4.35 -10.79 39.62
N LEU A 46 3.07 -10.42 39.76
CA LEU A 46 1.99 -11.37 40.07
C LEU A 46 1.79 -12.43 39.00
N PRO A 47 1.72 -12.12 37.70
CA PRO A 47 1.62 -13.14 36.66
C PRO A 47 2.77 -14.15 36.69
N PHE A 48 4.00 -13.66 36.88
CA PHE A 48 5.17 -14.54 37.05
C PHE A 48 5.06 -15.44 38.24
N LEU A 49 4.72 -14.91 39.44
CA LEU A 49 4.58 -15.67 40.68
C LEU A 49 3.45 -16.71 40.56
N PHE A 50 2.30 -16.34 39.97
CA PHE A 50 1.19 -17.27 39.78
C PHE A 50 1.59 -18.46 38.90
N LYS A 51 2.30 -18.18 37.78
CA LYS A 51 2.78 -19.22 36.89
C LYS A 51 3.85 -20.10 37.54
N LYS A 52 4.80 -19.51 38.28
CA LYS A 52 5.91 -20.22 38.88
C LYS A 52 5.51 -21.09 40.06
N LEU A 53 4.59 -20.57 40.88
CA LEU A 53 4.06 -21.26 42.08
C LEU A 53 2.80 -22.06 41.79
N ASN A 54 2.38 -22.17 40.53
CA ASN A 54 1.20 -22.93 40.12
C ASN A 54 -0.10 -22.52 40.81
N ILE A 55 -0.27 -21.20 41.07
CA ILE A 55 -1.40 -20.63 41.80
C ILE A 55 -2.62 -20.55 40.88
N ASN A 56 -3.77 -21.07 41.33
CA ASN A 56 -5.04 -20.94 40.63
C ASN A 56 -5.62 -19.54 40.83
N ARG A 57 -5.45 -18.68 39.81
CA ARG A 57 -5.86 -17.28 39.81
C ARG A 57 -7.36 -17.10 40.02
N GLU A 58 -8.19 -17.92 39.39
CA GLU A 58 -9.66 -17.77 39.46
C GLU A 58 -10.15 -18.06 40.89
N GLN A 59 -9.60 -19.07 41.53
CA GLN A 59 -9.96 -19.42 42.90
C GLN A 59 -9.48 -18.39 43.91
N LEU A 60 -8.25 -17.86 43.70
CA LEU A 60 -7.71 -16.80 44.54
C LEU A 60 -8.53 -15.52 44.45
N SER A 61 -8.91 -15.11 43.22
CA SER A 61 -9.75 -13.94 42.98
C SER A 61 -11.13 -14.05 43.60
N LYS A 62 -11.76 -15.26 43.57
CA LYS A 62 -13.03 -15.52 44.27
C LYS A 62 -12.87 -15.39 45.79
N ASN A 63 -11.79 -15.94 46.36
CA ASN A 63 -11.52 -15.84 47.80
C ASN A 63 -11.24 -14.38 48.20
N LEU A 64 -10.52 -13.63 47.41
CA LEU A 64 -10.27 -12.20 47.59
C LEU A 64 -11.55 -11.39 47.61
N GLU A 65 -12.44 -11.63 46.64
CA GLU A 65 -13.72 -10.93 46.55
C GLU A 65 -14.64 -11.27 47.72
N ALA A 66 -14.69 -12.51 48.12
CA ALA A 66 -15.43 -12.94 49.30
C ALA A 66 -14.87 -12.31 50.61
N ALA A 67 -13.56 -12.20 50.71
CA ALA A 67 -12.90 -11.51 51.82
C ALA A 67 -13.26 -10.03 51.87
N LEU A 68 -13.18 -9.32 50.73
CA LEU A 68 -13.54 -7.90 50.65
C LEU A 68 -15.00 -7.64 50.98
N GLN A 69 -15.92 -8.49 50.53
CA GLN A 69 -17.34 -8.35 50.84
C GLN A 69 -17.67 -8.61 52.33
N SER A 70 -16.80 -9.32 53.04
CA SER A 70 -17.01 -9.63 54.47
C SER A 70 -16.67 -8.49 55.42
N PHE A 71 -16.01 -7.43 54.95
CA PHE A 71 -15.64 -6.31 55.79
C PHE A 71 -16.84 -5.37 56.02
N PRO A 72 -16.92 -4.72 57.24
CA PRO A 72 -18.02 -3.82 57.52
C PRO A 72 -18.00 -2.56 56.64
N LYS A 73 -19.18 -2.25 56.08
CA LYS A 73 -19.40 -1.03 55.29
C LYS A 73 -19.88 0.08 56.19
N VAL A 74 -19.24 1.23 56.15
CA VAL A 74 -19.59 2.39 56.99
C VAL A 74 -19.59 3.66 56.11
N THR A 75 -20.61 4.47 56.19
CA THR A 75 -20.76 5.73 55.49
C THR A 75 -20.37 6.91 56.42
N GLY A 76 -19.29 7.61 56.05
CA GLY A 76 -18.84 8.86 56.73
C GLY A 76 -17.76 8.62 57.80
N GLY A 77 -16.58 9.19 57.60
CA GLY A 77 -15.43 9.14 58.51
C GLY A 77 -14.11 9.28 57.75
N SER A 78 -13.04 9.64 58.44
CA SER A 78 -11.67 9.60 57.87
C SER A 78 -11.21 8.18 57.67
N MET A 79 -10.68 7.86 56.48
CA MET A 79 -10.12 6.53 56.20
C MET A 79 -8.83 6.29 56.99
N GLY A 80 -8.76 5.19 57.69
CA GLY A 80 -7.62 4.73 58.47
C GLY A 80 -6.92 3.52 57.83
N ILE A 81 -5.71 3.22 58.30
CA ILE A 81 -5.04 1.95 57.96
C ILE A 81 -5.24 0.99 59.14
N SER A 82 -5.70 -0.20 58.87
CA SER A 82 -5.88 -1.23 59.91
C SER A 82 -4.53 -1.58 60.58
N ARG A 83 -4.61 -2.07 61.79
CA ARG A 83 -3.38 -2.48 62.53
C ARG A 83 -2.60 -3.55 61.75
N GLU A 84 -3.29 -4.47 61.13
CA GLU A 84 -2.69 -5.53 60.34
C GLU A 84 -2.01 -5.01 59.06
N ALA A 85 -2.67 -4.14 58.30
CA ALA A 85 -2.08 -3.51 57.10
C ALA A 85 -0.88 -2.59 57.46
N ASN A 86 -0.94 -1.92 58.61
CA ASN A 86 0.20 -1.11 59.07
C ASN A 86 1.39 -2.03 59.47
N THR A 87 1.13 -3.17 60.08
CA THR A 87 2.18 -4.19 60.40
C THR A 87 2.77 -4.76 59.12
N MET A 88 1.97 -5.06 58.10
CA MET A 88 2.38 -5.56 56.81
C MET A 88 3.26 -4.55 56.08
N LEU A 89 2.90 -3.24 56.04
CA LEU A 89 3.72 -2.19 55.45
C LEU A 89 5.09 -2.01 56.13
N ASN A 90 5.13 -2.16 57.48
CA ASN A 90 6.37 -2.15 58.22
C ASN A 90 7.23 -3.37 57.93
N GLU A 91 6.59 -4.56 57.82
CA GLU A 91 7.31 -5.77 57.45
C GLU A 91 7.89 -5.70 56.02
N ALA A 92 7.16 -5.13 55.08
CA ALA A 92 7.67 -4.88 53.74
C ALA A 92 8.94 -4.03 53.75
N ALA A 93 8.93 -2.96 54.54
CA ALA A 93 10.13 -2.11 54.73
C ALA A 93 11.31 -2.88 55.43
N ASN A 94 11.00 -3.77 56.36
CA ASN A 94 12.00 -4.62 56.99
C ASN A 94 12.61 -5.64 56.02
N ILE A 95 11.80 -6.24 55.18
CA ILE A 95 12.23 -7.18 54.12
C ILE A 95 13.18 -6.44 53.16
N ALA A 96 12.80 -5.25 52.70
CA ALA A 96 13.66 -4.44 51.81
C ALA A 96 15.04 -4.15 52.46
N LYS A 97 15.06 -3.78 53.74
CA LYS A 97 16.32 -3.57 54.48
C LYS A 97 17.13 -4.88 54.63
N LYS A 98 16.46 -6.02 54.89
CA LYS A 98 17.11 -7.33 55.00
C LYS A 98 17.77 -7.72 53.65
N TRP A 99 17.19 -7.36 52.52
CA TRP A 99 17.71 -7.63 51.19
C TRP A 99 18.67 -6.57 50.72
N ASN A 100 18.93 -5.56 51.51
CA ASN A 100 19.77 -4.39 51.16
C ASN A 100 19.24 -3.61 49.93
N ASP A 101 17.91 -3.53 49.83
CA ASP A 101 17.25 -2.73 48.80
C ASP A 101 17.02 -1.28 49.28
N GLU A 102 17.12 -0.33 48.36
CA GLU A 102 16.95 1.11 48.65
C GLU A 102 15.45 1.49 48.64
N TYR A 103 14.65 0.77 47.89
CA TYR A 103 13.19 1.02 47.75
C TYR A 103 12.37 -0.21 48.10
N VAL A 104 11.18 0.05 48.62
CA VAL A 104 10.17 -1.00 48.87
C VAL A 104 9.38 -1.20 47.57
N SER A 105 9.48 -2.36 46.96
CA SER A 105 8.80 -2.75 45.73
C SER A 105 7.54 -3.60 45.96
N LEU A 106 6.83 -3.93 44.87
CA LEU A 106 5.63 -4.76 44.92
C LEU A 106 5.91 -6.14 45.52
N GLU A 107 7.05 -6.75 45.23
CA GLU A 107 7.45 -8.05 45.75
C GLU A 107 7.61 -8.02 47.26
N HIS A 108 8.11 -6.94 47.84
CA HIS A 108 8.20 -6.76 49.29
C HIS A 108 6.80 -6.70 49.93
N LEU A 109 5.89 -5.98 49.30
CA LEU A 109 4.50 -5.91 49.70
C LEU A 109 3.80 -7.27 49.61
N LEU A 110 4.00 -8.01 48.52
CA LEU A 110 3.42 -9.36 48.33
C LEU A 110 3.94 -10.35 49.35
N LEU A 111 5.26 -10.34 49.65
CA LEU A 111 5.85 -11.22 50.66
C LEU A 111 5.37 -10.82 52.06
N ALA A 112 5.23 -9.53 52.34
CA ALA A 112 4.70 -9.04 53.62
C ALA A 112 3.20 -9.40 53.79
N ILE A 113 2.41 -9.33 52.72
CA ILE A 113 1.02 -9.79 52.70
C ILE A 113 0.97 -11.31 53.03
N PHE A 114 1.81 -12.11 52.39
CA PHE A 114 1.90 -13.56 52.63
C PHE A 114 2.25 -13.88 54.08
N LYS A 115 3.09 -13.09 54.74
CA LYS A 115 3.48 -13.25 56.15
C LYS A 115 2.42 -12.76 57.12
N SER A 116 1.44 -11.97 56.67
CA SER A 116 0.34 -11.50 57.52
C SER A 116 -0.65 -12.61 57.90
N ASN A 117 -1.55 -12.26 58.82
CA ASN A 117 -2.66 -13.15 59.20
C ASN A 117 -3.94 -12.91 58.36
N SER A 118 -3.82 -12.22 57.24
CA SER A 118 -4.94 -11.88 56.38
C SER A 118 -5.58 -13.10 55.71
N LYS A 119 -6.85 -12.94 55.32
CA LYS A 119 -7.58 -14.01 54.61
C LYS A 119 -6.91 -14.35 53.26
N ILE A 120 -6.35 -13.38 52.59
CA ILE A 120 -5.62 -13.60 51.32
C ILE A 120 -4.32 -14.37 51.54
N ALA A 121 -3.61 -14.10 52.65
CA ALA A 121 -2.41 -14.89 53.01
C ALA A 121 -2.76 -16.36 53.30
N GLN A 122 -3.87 -16.59 53.98
CA GLN A 122 -4.38 -17.96 54.20
C GLN A 122 -4.75 -18.64 52.88
N ALA A 123 -5.46 -17.94 52.00
CA ALA A 123 -5.85 -18.49 50.72
C ALA A 123 -4.63 -18.88 49.82
N LEU A 124 -3.53 -18.17 49.94
CA LEU A 124 -2.27 -18.53 49.25
C LEU A 124 -1.61 -19.75 49.85
N LYS A 125 -1.61 -19.86 51.21
CA LYS A 125 -1.10 -21.03 51.93
C LYS A 125 -1.92 -22.29 51.67
N ASP A 126 -3.26 -22.16 51.56
CA ASP A 126 -4.19 -23.27 51.26
C ASP A 126 -3.95 -23.81 49.82
N GLN A 127 -3.39 -23.04 48.92
CA GLN A 127 -2.96 -23.50 47.61
C GLN A 127 -1.56 -24.14 47.61
N GLY A 128 -0.95 -24.34 48.78
CA GLY A 128 0.30 -25.06 48.93
C GLY A 128 1.55 -24.18 48.83
N VAL A 129 1.40 -22.85 48.76
CA VAL A 129 2.55 -21.94 48.66
C VAL A 129 3.24 -21.84 50.01
N SER A 130 4.57 -22.03 50.03
CA SER A 130 5.41 -21.81 51.21
C SER A 130 6.20 -20.50 51.10
N GLU A 131 6.58 -19.94 52.26
CA GLU A 131 7.39 -18.72 52.32
C GLU A 131 8.71 -18.86 51.58
N LYS A 132 9.39 -20.02 51.73
CA LYS A 132 10.65 -20.28 51.03
C LYS A 132 10.49 -20.38 49.52
N GLU A 133 9.42 -20.93 49.02
CA GLU A 133 9.13 -21.01 47.59
C GLU A 133 8.81 -19.62 47.01
N MET A 134 8.05 -18.83 47.77
CA MET A 134 7.75 -17.45 47.36
C MET A 134 9.01 -16.57 47.33
N GLU A 135 9.88 -16.62 48.38
CA GLU A 135 11.18 -15.94 48.37
C GLU A 135 12.03 -16.38 47.19
N LYS A 136 12.12 -17.71 46.97
CA LYS A 136 12.89 -18.27 45.84
C LYS A 136 12.35 -17.78 44.49
N ALA A 137 11.04 -17.76 44.30
CA ALA A 137 10.41 -17.28 43.07
C ALA A 137 10.67 -15.78 42.84
N ILE A 138 10.63 -14.98 43.90
CA ILE A 138 10.99 -13.55 43.85
C ILE A 138 12.46 -13.35 43.50
N GLN A 139 13.37 -14.15 44.09
CA GLN A 139 14.80 -14.07 43.78
C GLN A 139 15.09 -14.47 42.31
N GLU A 140 14.38 -15.49 41.81
CA GLU A 140 14.47 -15.88 40.41
C GLU A 140 13.94 -14.76 39.47
N LEU A 141 12.82 -14.10 39.81
CA LEU A 141 12.30 -12.96 39.06
C LEU A 141 13.34 -11.83 38.97
N ARG A 142 14.00 -11.53 40.11
CA ARG A 142 15.01 -10.48 40.20
C ARG A 142 16.36 -10.87 39.63
N LYS A 143 16.60 -12.15 39.31
CA LYS A 143 17.92 -12.67 38.89
C LYS A 143 19.08 -12.23 39.79
N GLY A 144 18.83 -12.03 41.07
CA GLY A 144 19.80 -11.62 42.08
C GLY A 144 20.04 -10.11 42.13
N GLU A 145 19.26 -9.31 41.44
CA GLU A 145 19.39 -7.83 41.43
C GLU A 145 18.73 -7.19 42.67
N ARG A 146 19.30 -6.04 43.08
CA ARG A 146 18.76 -5.20 44.15
C ARG A 146 17.87 -4.11 43.60
N VAL A 147 16.87 -3.72 44.38
CA VAL A 147 15.97 -2.60 44.03
C VAL A 147 16.67 -1.27 44.44
N THR A 148 17.41 -0.69 43.49
CA THR A 148 18.16 0.57 43.66
C THR A 148 17.52 1.76 42.97
N SER A 149 16.44 1.54 42.21
CA SER A 149 15.71 2.58 41.46
C SER A 149 14.23 2.56 41.84
N ALA A 150 13.60 3.74 41.77
CA ALA A 150 12.18 3.86 41.98
C ALA A 150 11.32 3.18 40.89
N SER A 151 11.90 2.86 39.74
CA SER A 151 11.26 2.20 38.57
C SER A 151 11.71 0.72 38.39
N ALA A 152 12.20 0.07 39.46
CA ALA A 152 12.81 -1.24 39.36
C ALA A 152 11.90 -2.32 38.76
N GLU A 153 10.60 -2.29 39.06
CA GLU A 153 9.62 -3.27 38.52
C GLU A 153 9.42 -3.15 36.99
N ASP A 154 9.69 -1.99 36.41
CA ASP A 154 9.60 -1.80 34.96
C ASP A 154 10.74 -2.51 34.22
N THR A 155 11.85 -2.80 34.94
CA THR A 155 13.01 -3.50 34.38
C THR A 155 12.87 -5.02 34.39
N TYR A 156 11.90 -5.57 35.11
CA TYR A 156 11.71 -7.02 35.20
C TYR A 156 11.04 -7.57 33.95
N ASN A 157 11.61 -8.66 33.41
CA ASN A 157 11.08 -9.36 32.25
C ASN A 157 10.95 -8.45 31.00
N SER A 158 11.92 -7.54 30.84
CA SER A 158 11.93 -6.49 29.80
C SER A 158 11.88 -7.05 28.39
N LEU A 159 12.52 -8.20 28.14
CA LEU A 159 12.48 -8.88 26.85
C LEU A 159 11.05 -9.26 26.44
N ASN A 160 10.27 -9.82 27.35
CA ASN A 160 8.90 -10.21 27.02
C ASN A 160 7.92 -9.01 26.91
N LYS A 161 8.29 -7.85 27.52
CA LYS A 161 7.50 -6.61 27.41
C LYS A 161 7.78 -5.86 26.12
N TYR A 162 9.07 -5.80 25.73
CA TYR A 162 9.54 -4.90 24.67
C TYR A 162 10.12 -5.64 23.45
N ALA A 163 10.05 -6.99 23.44
CA ALA A 163 10.50 -7.78 22.30
C ALA A 163 9.62 -9.03 22.11
N LYS A 164 9.50 -9.44 20.86
CA LYS A 164 8.72 -10.62 20.45
C LYS A 164 9.66 -11.80 20.25
N ASN A 165 9.37 -12.94 20.85
CA ASN A 165 10.13 -14.17 20.67
C ASN A 165 9.78 -14.82 19.33
N LEU A 166 10.66 -14.69 18.32
CA LEU A 166 10.41 -15.23 16.97
C LEU A 166 10.43 -16.76 16.95
N ASN A 167 11.24 -17.42 17.78
CA ASN A 167 11.26 -18.88 17.86
C ASN A 167 9.92 -19.43 18.35
N GLN A 168 9.33 -18.80 19.37
CA GLN A 168 8.03 -19.18 19.90
C GLN A 168 6.91 -18.93 18.88
N LEU A 169 6.99 -17.83 18.11
CA LEU A 169 6.04 -17.54 17.06
C LEU A 169 6.18 -18.54 15.90
N ALA A 170 7.41 -18.91 15.52
CA ALA A 170 7.68 -19.94 14.52
C ALA A 170 7.13 -21.30 14.96
N ASP A 171 7.36 -21.67 16.23
CA ASP A 171 6.87 -22.91 16.80
C ASP A 171 5.34 -23.01 16.87
N SER A 172 4.69 -21.87 17.13
CA SER A 172 3.22 -21.78 17.14
C SER A 172 2.58 -21.65 15.75
N GLY A 173 3.36 -21.61 14.65
CA GLY A 173 2.89 -21.48 13.28
C GLY A 173 2.35 -20.06 12.93
N LYS A 174 2.63 -19.06 13.76
CA LYS A 174 2.16 -17.68 13.54
C LYS A 174 3.00 -16.87 12.56
N LEU A 175 4.22 -17.31 12.27
CA LEU A 175 5.09 -16.67 11.26
C LEU A 175 4.80 -17.22 9.87
N ASP A 176 5.02 -16.38 8.87
CA ASP A 176 4.91 -16.77 7.48
C ASP A 176 6.07 -17.66 7.03
N PRO A 177 5.88 -18.58 6.08
CA PRO A 177 6.97 -19.35 5.50
C PRO A 177 7.88 -18.40 4.70
N VAL A 178 9.19 -18.53 4.88
CA VAL A 178 10.17 -17.70 4.17
C VAL A 178 10.72 -18.49 2.99
N ILE A 179 10.57 -17.94 1.80
CA ILE A 179 10.90 -18.56 0.52
C ILE A 179 11.87 -17.67 -0.24
N GLY A 180 12.83 -18.26 -0.95
CA GLY A 180 13.74 -17.54 -1.84
C GLY A 180 14.80 -16.67 -1.17
N ARG A 181 15.06 -16.86 0.15
CA ARG A 181 16.06 -16.11 0.91
C ARG A 181 17.15 -16.99 1.52
N ASP A 182 17.41 -18.14 0.91
CA ASP A 182 18.36 -19.14 1.43
C ASP A 182 19.79 -18.65 1.47
N GLU A 183 20.21 -17.86 0.48
CA GLU A 183 21.57 -17.33 0.41
C GLU A 183 21.83 -16.28 1.50
N GLU A 184 20.88 -15.35 1.67
CA GLU A 184 20.97 -14.31 2.70
C GLU A 184 20.94 -14.95 4.11
N ILE A 185 20.03 -15.89 4.36
CA ILE A 185 19.96 -16.61 5.64
C ILE A 185 21.25 -17.38 5.89
N ARG A 186 21.81 -18.07 4.89
CA ARG A 186 23.09 -18.76 5.00
C ARG A 186 24.22 -17.78 5.32
N ARG A 187 24.20 -16.61 4.70
CA ARG A 187 25.21 -15.55 4.98
C ARG A 187 25.07 -15.01 6.38
N VAL A 188 23.86 -14.78 6.87
CA VAL A 188 23.58 -14.38 8.26
C VAL A 188 24.10 -15.43 9.24
N LEU A 189 23.84 -16.72 9.01
CA LEU A 189 24.34 -17.84 9.83
C LEU A 189 25.88 -17.86 9.88
N GLN A 190 26.54 -17.67 8.74
CA GLN A 190 28.00 -17.58 8.66
C GLN A 190 28.54 -16.42 9.51
N ILE A 191 27.91 -15.25 9.44
CA ILE A 191 28.34 -14.06 10.18
C ILE A 191 28.13 -14.29 11.68
N LEU A 192 26.98 -14.78 12.11
CA LEU A 192 26.68 -15.08 13.52
C LEU A 192 27.64 -16.11 14.13
N SER A 193 28.22 -17.00 13.33
CA SER A 193 29.17 -17.99 13.76
C SER A 193 30.62 -17.47 13.83
N ARG A 194 30.90 -16.21 13.42
CA ARG A 194 32.24 -15.62 13.46
C ARG A 194 32.65 -15.23 14.89
N ARG A 195 33.95 -15.20 15.11
CA ARG A 195 34.53 -14.73 16.38
C ARG A 195 34.46 -13.21 16.56
N THR A 196 34.60 -12.46 15.45
CA THR A 196 34.59 -10.99 15.42
C THR A 196 33.73 -10.54 14.25
N LYS A 197 33.14 -9.34 14.28
CA LYS A 197 32.18 -8.84 13.31
C LYS A 197 31.05 -9.83 13.11
N ASN A 198 30.51 -10.33 14.20
CA ASN A 198 29.51 -11.38 14.24
C ASN A 198 28.06 -10.86 14.29
N ASN A 199 27.85 -9.57 14.06
CA ASN A 199 26.53 -8.97 13.96
C ASN A 199 26.23 -8.68 12.48
N PRO A 200 25.27 -9.38 11.85
CA PRO A 200 24.85 -9.07 10.49
C PRO A 200 24.01 -7.78 10.46
N MET A 201 24.21 -6.99 9.40
CA MET A 201 23.41 -5.82 9.07
C MET A 201 22.73 -6.07 7.74
N LEU A 202 21.42 -6.27 7.76
CA LEU A 202 20.59 -6.42 6.57
C LEU A 202 20.35 -5.03 5.96
N VAL A 203 20.88 -4.82 4.77
CA VAL A 203 20.78 -3.53 4.07
C VAL A 203 20.04 -3.71 2.74
N GLY A 204 18.96 -3.01 2.56
CA GLY A 204 18.15 -3.10 1.34
C GLY A 204 16.98 -2.13 1.40
N GLU A 205 16.31 -1.94 0.29
CA GLU A 205 15.17 -1.05 0.16
C GLU A 205 13.98 -1.47 1.06
N PRO A 206 13.05 -0.57 1.38
CA PRO A 206 11.82 -0.92 2.10
C PRO A 206 11.01 -1.97 1.33
N GLY A 207 10.44 -2.97 2.03
CA GLY A 207 9.57 -3.96 1.39
C GLY A 207 10.28 -5.13 0.69
N VAL A 208 11.64 -5.18 0.67
CA VAL A 208 12.36 -6.32 0.05
C VAL A 208 12.40 -7.59 0.93
N GLY A 209 11.83 -7.56 2.14
CA GLY A 209 11.75 -8.74 3.01
C GLY A 209 12.90 -8.90 4.01
N LYS A 210 13.52 -7.82 4.48
CA LYS A 210 14.59 -7.87 5.52
C LYS A 210 14.14 -8.55 6.81
N THR A 211 12.94 -8.25 7.28
CA THR A 211 12.34 -8.85 8.48
C THR A 211 12.09 -10.34 8.30
N ALA A 212 11.65 -10.76 7.10
CA ALA A 212 11.43 -12.17 6.76
C ALA A 212 12.70 -13.02 6.90
N ILE A 213 13.90 -12.47 6.66
CA ILE A 213 15.16 -13.19 6.85
C ILE A 213 15.38 -13.56 8.32
N ALA A 214 15.02 -12.68 9.27
CA ALA A 214 15.11 -12.98 10.70
C ALA A 214 14.06 -14.02 11.11
N GLU A 215 12.88 -13.99 10.57
CA GLU A 215 11.82 -14.97 10.76
C GLU A 215 12.21 -16.34 10.16
N GLY A 216 12.78 -16.36 8.96
CA GLY A 216 13.31 -17.57 8.32
C GLY A 216 14.45 -18.21 9.13
N LEU A 217 15.29 -17.38 9.74
CA LEU A 217 16.33 -17.86 10.64
C LEU A 217 15.72 -18.52 11.90
N ALA A 218 14.66 -17.93 12.49
CA ALA A 218 13.95 -18.50 13.61
C ALA A 218 13.31 -19.86 13.24
N HIS A 219 12.69 -19.97 12.05
CA HIS A 219 12.17 -21.23 11.54
C HIS A 219 13.24 -22.32 11.42
N ARG A 220 14.45 -21.98 10.92
CA ARG A 220 15.57 -22.94 10.80
C ARG A 220 16.11 -23.35 12.17
N ILE A 221 16.20 -22.45 13.13
CA ILE A 221 16.62 -22.79 14.50
C ILE A 221 15.62 -23.78 15.14
N VAL A 222 14.33 -23.51 15.03
CA VAL A 222 13.27 -24.39 15.59
C VAL A 222 13.29 -25.77 14.94
N LYS A 223 13.57 -25.85 13.62
CA LYS A 223 13.72 -27.12 12.90
C LYS A 223 15.07 -27.82 13.14
N GLY A 224 16.01 -27.16 13.80
CA GLY A 224 17.37 -27.69 14.00
C GLY A 224 18.27 -27.62 12.76
N ASP A 225 17.85 -26.96 11.69
CA ASP A 225 18.58 -26.78 10.44
C ASP A 225 19.55 -25.58 10.50
N VAL A 226 20.41 -25.59 11.50
CA VAL A 226 21.44 -24.58 11.74
C VAL A 226 22.71 -25.21 12.28
N PRO A 227 23.88 -24.55 12.20
CA PRO A 227 25.11 -25.00 12.84
C PRO A 227 24.93 -25.23 14.34
N GLU A 228 25.67 -26.19 14.89
CA GLU A 228 25.51 -26.68 16.29
C GLU A 228 25.56 -25.55 17.35
N ASN A 229 26.42 -24.55 17.12
CA ASN A 229 26.57 -23.39 17.99
C ASN A 229 25.37 -22.40 17.95
N LEU A 230 24.40 -22.63 17.08
CA LEU A 230 23.20 -21.78 16.94
C LEU A 230 21.89 -22.50 17.26
N LYS A 231 21.91 -23.81 17.51
CA LYS A 231 20.71 -24.63 17.78
C LYS A 231 19.93 -24.18 19.01
N ASP A 232 20.64 -23.75 20.06
CA ASP A 232 20.03 -23.31 21.32
C ASP A 232 19.80 -21.80 21.40
N LYS A 233 19.95 -21.09 20.28
CA LYS A 233 19.75 -19.64 20.25
C LYS A 233 18.29 -19.26 20.09
N VAL A 234 17.91 -18.18 20.74
CA VAL A 234 16.57 -17.61 20.66
C VAL A 234 16.66 -16.22 20.07
N ILE A 235 15.84 -15.95 19.03
CA ILE A 235 15.79 -14.63 18.40
C ILE A 235 14.61 -13.86 18.99
N TYR A 236 14.92 -12.67 19.48
CA TYR A 236 13.93 -11.69 19.93
C TYR A 236 13.92 -10.49 18.97
N SER A 237 12.76 -10.15 18.44
CA SER A 237 12.55 -8.93 17.65
C SER A 237 12.16 -7.78 18.56
N LEU A 238 13.02 -6.74 18.62
CA LEU A 238 12.79 -5.55 19.44
C LEU A 238 11.61 -4.74 18.90
N ASP A 239 10.65 -4.44 19.75
CA ASP A 239 9.50 -3.61 19.42
C ASP A 239 9.75 -2.16 19.83
N MET A 240 10.14 -1.32 18.87
CA MET A 240 10.42 0.09 19.10
C MET A 240 9.18 0.86 19.54
N GLY A 241 7.99 0.49 19.03
CA GLY A 241 6.73 1.09 19.43
C GLY A 241 6.43 0.85 20.90
N ALA A 242 6.61 -0.38 21.38
CA ALA A 242 6.42 -0.74 22.79
C ALA A 242 7.43 -0.05 23.72
N LEU A 243 8.67 0.16 23.28
CA LEU A 243 9.69 0.88 24.05
C LEU A 243 9.34 2.36 24.25
N ILE A 244 8.76 2.99 23.24
CA ILE A 244 8.42 4.43 23.23
C ILE A 244 7.05 4.68 23.84
N ALA A 245 6.08 3.78 23.66
CA ALA A 245 4.72 3.94 24.13
C ALA A 245 4.65 4.18 25.64
N GLY A 246 3.98 5.25 26.06
CA GLY A 246 3.81 5.62 27.47
C GLY A 246 5.03 6.18 28.18
N ALA A 247 6.18 6.32 27.50
CA ALA A 247 7.35 7.00 28.08
C ALA A 247 7.10 8.51 28.14
N LYS A 248 6.89 9.05 29.34
CA LYS A 248 6.64 10.48 29.55
C LYS A 248 7.91 11.34 29.45
N TYR A 249 9.07 10.76 29.70
CA TYR A 249 10.38 11.42 29.71
C TYR A 249 11.43 10.59 28.97
N LYS A 250 12.43 11.28 28.42
CA LYS A 250 13.55 10.66 27.69
C LYS A 250 14.26 9.57 28.50
N GLY A 251 14.40 9.75 29.82
CA GLY A 251 15.05 8.80 30.71
C GLY A 251 14.37 7.42 30.79
N GLU A 252 13.04 7.37 30.69
CA GLU A 252 12.29 6.11 30.78
C GLU A 252 12.56 5.20 29.57
N PHE A 253 12.64 5.74 28.37
CA PHE A 253 13.02 4.98 27.17
C PHE A 253 14.45 4.41 27.30
N GLU A 254 15.39 5.24 27.77
CA GLU A 254 16.78 4.82 27.97
C GLU A 254 16.89 3.71 29.02
N GLU A 255 16.13 3.79 30.11
CA GLU A 255 16.07 2.73 31.15
C GLU A 255 15.49 1.43 30.62
N ARG A 256 14.38 1.49 29.86
CA ARG A 256 13.76 0.33 29.20
C ARG A 256 14.73 -0.35 28.25
N LEU A 257 15.42 0.41 27.38
CA LEU A 257 16.40 -0.14 26.45
C LEU A 257 17.60 -0.71 27.18
N LYS A 258 18.12 -0.04 28.22
CA LYS A 258 19.20 -0.56 29.08
C LYS A 258 18.83 -1.89 29.74
N SER A 259 17.58 -2.03 30.22
CA SER A 259 17.12 -3.27 30.86
C SER A 259 17.01 -4.41 29.84
N VAL A 260 16.53 -4.16 28.63
CA VAL A 260 16.52 -5.15 27.54
C VAL A 260 17.94 -5.58 27.19
N VAL A 261 18.85 -4.63 26.98
CA VAL A 261 20.26 -4.92 26.64
C VAL A 261 20.92 -5.72 27.76
N LYS A 262 20.67 -5.37 29.01
CA LYS A 262 21.20 -6.07 30.17
C LYS A 262 20.68 -7.51 30.25
N GLU A 263 19.40 -7.73 30.00
CA GLU A 263 18.81 -9.06 29.97
C GLU A 263 19.40 -9.93 28.85
N VAL A 264 19.60 -9.35 27.66
CA VAL A 264 20.24 -10.05 26.54
C VAL A 264 21.70 -10.39 26.86
N THR A 265 22.48 -9.43 27.39
CA THR A 265 23.89 -9.68 27.73
C THR A 265 24.07 -10.68 28.86
N SER A 266 23.14 -10.71 29.84
CA SER A 266 23.15 -11.69 30.93
C SER A 266 22.84 -13.12 30.48
N SER A 267 22.33 -13.33 29.27
CA SER A 267 22.01 -14.64 28.67
C SER A 267 23.25 -15.38 28.12
N ASP A 268 24.43 -14.85 28.27
CA ASP A 268 25.71 -15.40 27.79
C ASP A 268 25.65 -15.78 26.28
N GLY A 269 25.03 -14.90 25.51
CA GLY A 269 24.93 -15.00 24.07
C GLY A 269 23.94 -16.09 23.59
N SER A 270 23.05 -16.61 24.45
CA SER A 270 21.94 -17.48 24.03
C SER A 270 20.85 -16.73 23.31
N ILE A 271 20.76 -15.39 23.47
CA ILE A 271 19.78 -14.54 22.84
C ILE A 271 20.42 -13.72 21.72
N ILE A 272 19.74 -13.66 20.58
CA ILE A 272 20.05 -12.81 19.44
C ILE A 272 18.95 -11.76 19.31
N LEU A 273 19.33 -10.48 19.34
CA LEU A 273 18.36 -9.38 19.24
C LEU A 273 18.24 -8.94 17.79
N PHE A 274 17.07 -9.10 17.20
CA PHE A 274 16.76 -8.51 15.91
C PHE A 274 16.22 -7.10 16.12
N ILE A 275 16.82 -6.12 15.44
CA ILE A 275 16.46 -4.69 15.53
C ILE A 275 16.14 -4.22 14.12
N ASP A 276 14.84 -4.08 13.84
CA ASP A 276 14.40 -3.46 12.60
C ASP A 276 14.57 -1.95 12.68
N GLU A 277 14.80 -1.30 11.54
CA GLU A 277 15.07 0.15 11.45
C GLU A 277 16.11 0.62 12.50
N ILE A 278 17.19 -0.14 12.65
CA ILE A 278 18.21 0.11 13.69
C ILE A 278 18.81 1.53 13.63
N HIS A 279 18.69 2.22 12.49
CA HIS A 279 19.10 3.61 12.30
C HIS A 279 18.35 4.57 13.23
N THR A 280 17.10 4.24 13.63
CA THR A 280 16.32 5.04 14.57
C THR A 280 16.96 5.13 15.94
N LEU A 281 17.71 4.10 16.35
CA LEU A 281 18.46 4.06 17.59
C LEU A 281 19.82 4.77 17.49
N VAL A 282 20.37 4.89 16.27
CA VAL A 282 21.74 5.42 16.04
C VAL A 282 21.69 6.88 15.59
N GLY A 283 20.67 7.27 14.82
CA GLY A 283 20.58 8.55 14.13
C GLY A 283 19.84 9.66 14.85
N ALA A 284 19.22 9.38 15.95
CA ALA A 284 18.38 10.32 16.68
C ALA A 284 19.12 11.50 17.38
N GLY A 285 20.45 11.65 17.18
CA GLY A 285 21.31 12.60 17.87
C GLY A 285 21.45 14.00 17.24
N GLY A 286 20.64 14.39 16.25
CA GLY A 286 20.83 15.64 15.49
C GLY A 286 19.95 16.84 15.87
N GLY A 287 19.07 16.75 16.85
CA GLY A 287 18.20 17.87 17.33
C GLY A 287 18.20 17.96 18.85
N GLU A 288 17.96 19.15 19.41
CA GLU A 288 17.73 19.33 20.86
C GLU A 288 16.57 18.44 21.33
N GLY A 289 16.88 17.26 21.90
CA GLY A 289 15.90 16.30 22.40
C GLY A 289 15.96 14.91 21.78
N ALA A 290 16.84 14.64 20.80
CA ALA A 290 16.93 13.33 20.14
C ALA A 290 17.60 12.27 21.05
N MET A 291 17.07 11.03 20.97
CA MET A 291 17.47 9.89 21.78
C MET A 291 18.84 9.36 21.33
N ASP A 292 19.83 9.38 22.20
CA ASP A 292 21.14 8.78 21.92
C ASP A 292 21.20 7.34 22.44
N ALA A 293 20.34 6.48 21.91
CA ALA A 293 20.32 5.06 22.21
C ALA A 293 21.61 4.34 21.73
N ALA A 294 22.32 4.93 20.77
CA ALA A 294 23.60 4.40 20.31
C ALA A 294 24.61 4.26 21.44
N ASN A 295 24.63 5.19 22.37
CA ASN A 295 25.56 5.13 23.51
C ASN A 295 25.24 4.00 24.50
N ILE A 296 24.04 3.46 24.47
CA ILE A 296 23.63 2.29 25.27
C ILE A 296 24.11 1.00 24.60
N LEU A 297 23.94 0.90 23.26
CA LEU A 297 24.28 -0.30 22.50
C LEU A 297 25.79 -0.44 22.23
N LYS A 298 26.50 0.66 21.97
CA LYS A 298 27.92 0.68 21.61
C LYS A 298 28.81 -0.08 22.59
N PRO A 299 28.70 0.09 23.92
CA PRO A 299 29.54 -0.64 24.84
C PRO A 299 29.34 -2.16 24.80
N ALA A 300 28.11 -2.62 24.76
CA ALA A 300 27.75 -4.05 24.72
C ALA A 300 28.17 -4.70 23.38
N LEU A 301 27.99 -4.00 22.28
CA LEU A 301 28.45 -4.43 20.95
C LEU A 301 30.00 -4.42 20.91
N ALA A 302 30.65 -3.42 21.52
CA ALA A 302 32.10 -3.30 21.52
C ALA A 302 32.76 -4.46 22.26
N ARG A 303 32.20 -4.91 23.40
CA ARG A 303 32.69 -6.04 24.18
C ARG A 303 32.30 -7.40 23.58
N GLY A 304 31.38 -7.42 22.58
CA GLY A 304 30.87 -8.67 21.99
C GLY A 304 29.86 -9.39 22.87
N GLU A 305 29.34 -8.72 23.90
CA GLU A 305 28.37 -9.25 24.86
C GLU A 305 26.94 -9.27 24.23
N LEU A 306 26.66 -8.33 23.34
CA LEU A 306 25.40 -8.24 22.61
C LEU A 306 25.55 -8.86 21.22
N ARG A 307 24.72 -9.84 20.89
CA ARG A 307 24.52 -10.35 19.54
C ARG A 307 23.28 -9.75 18.94
N ALA A 308 23.43 -9.07 17.81
CA ALA A 308 22.33 -8.38 17.17
C ALA A 308 22.33 -8.61 15.65
N ILE A 309 21.14 -8.67 15.09
CA ILE A 309 20.87 -8.57 13.64
C ILE A 309 20.20 -7.23 13.45
N GLY A 310 20.83 -6.32 12.71
CA GLY A 310 20.22 -5.03 12.35
C GLY A 310 19.61 -5.07 10.97
N ALA A 311 18.56 -4.30 10.76
CA ALA A 311 17.98 -4.05 9.42
C ALA A 311 17.84 -2.54 9.19
N THR A 312 18.17 -2.08 7.97
CA THR A 312 18.09 -0.66 7.58
C THR A 312 18.10 -0.51 6.06
N THR A 313 17.84 0.68 5.55
CA THR A 313 18.00 1.01 4.13
C THR A 313 19.45 1.35 3.78
N LEU A 314 19.79 1.42 2.47
CA LEU A 314 21.14 1.76 2.03
C LEU A 314 21.51 3.20 2.40
N ASP A 315 20.60 4.14 2.19
CA ASP A 315 20.81 5.57 2.49
C ASP A 315 21.05 5.81 3.98
N GLU A 316 20.24 5.15 4.82
CA GLU A 316 20.36 5.24 6.27
C GLU A 316 21.63 4.58 6.79
N TYR A 317 22.04 3.44 6.19
CA TYR A 317 23.30 2.79 6.49
C TYR A 317 24.48 3.73 6.21
N GLN A 318 24.52 4.37 5.03
CA GLN A 318 25.56 5.34 4.68
C GLN A 318 25.55 6.58 5.59
N LYS A 319 24.36 7.08 5.92
CA LYS A 319 24.21 8.28 6.73
C LYS A 319 24.62 8.09 8.18
N TYR A 320 24.31 6.94 8.79
CA TYR A 320 24.40 6.72 10.23
C TYR A 320 25.47 5.69 10.63
N PHE A 321 25.71 4.63 9.83
CA PHE A 321 26.63 3.55 10.16
C PHE A 321 28.02 3.72 9.56
N GLU A 322 28.16 4.09 8.31
CA GLU A 322 29.46 4.28 7.66
C GLU A 322 30.27 5.44 8.29
N LYS A 323 29.58 6.43 8.82
CA LYS A 323 30.21 7.56 9.53
C LYS A 323 30.71 7.19 10.92
N ASP A 324 30.11 6.19 11.56
CA ASP A 324 30.50 5.71 12.90
C ASP A 324 31.42 4.50 12.80
N LYS A 325 32.74 4.75 12.81
CA LYS A 325 33.75 3.70 12.70
C LYS A 325 33.69 2.62 13.80
N ALA A 326 33.06 2.90 14.94
CA ALA A 326 32.91 1.93 16.01
C ALA A 326 31.82 0.92 15.68
N LEU A 327 30.70 1.35 15.12
CA LEU A 327 29.61 0.48 14.66
C LEU A 327 29.98 -0.27 13.38
N GLU A 328 30.60 0.40 12.41
CA GLU A 328 31.04 -0.22 11.14
C GLU A 328 31.97 -1.43 11.38
N ARG A 329 32.83 -1.37 12.40
CA ARG A 329 33.72 -2.48 12.76
C ARG A 329 33.02 -3.65 13.46
N ARG A 330 31.77 -3.49 13.87
CA ARG A 330 31.02 -4.52 14.64
C ARG A 330 29.95 -5.20 13.82
N PHE A 331 29.42 -4.51 12.83
CA PHE A 331 28.45 -5.05 11.91
C PHE A 331 29.10 -5.51 10.60
N GLN A 332 28.55 -6.57 10.02
CA GLN A 332 28.89 -7.07 8.70
C GLN A 332 27.70 -6.89 7.79
N LYS A 333 27.85 -6.09 6.75
CA LYS A 333 26.82 -5.82 5.76
C LYS A 333 26.41 -7.09 4.99
N VAL A 334 25.10 -7.30 4.86
CA VAL A 334 24.45 -8.28 4.02
C VAL A 334 23.45 -7.52 3.15
N MET A 335 23.70 -7.49 1.84
CA MET A 335 22.76 -6.86 0.89
C MET A 335 21.53 -7.74 0.74
N VAL A 336 20.36 -7.11 0.77
CA VAL A 336 19.07 -7.74 0.52
C VAL A 336 18.46 -7.01 -0.68
N GLU A 337 18.58 -7.64 -1.82
CA GLU A 337 18.11 -7.07 -3.08
C GLU A 337 16.63 -7.41 -3.30
N GLU A 338 15.97 -6.64 -4.16
CA GLU A 338 14.63 -6.93 -4.64
C GLU A 338 14.63 -8.31 -5.34
N PRO A 339 13.73 -9.23 -5.01
CA PRO A 339 13.65 -10.51 -5.70
C PRO A 339 13.22 -10.30 -7.15
N ASP A 340 13.70 -11.16 -8.04
CA ASP A 340 13.22 -11.21 -9.41
C ASP A 340 11.75 -11.68 -9.48
N THR A 341 11.13 -11.53 -10.64
CA THR A 341 9.72 -11.85 -10.89
C THR A 341 9.40 -13.32 -10.54
N GLU A 342 10.26 -14.28 -10.90
CA GLU A 342 10.05 -15.70 -10.65
C GLU A 342 10.12 -16.03 -9.15
N SER A 343 11.09 -15.46 -8.46
CA SER A 343 11.23 -15.59 -7.01
C SER A 343 10.07 -14.94 -6.28
N ALA A 344 9.61 -13.76 -6.71
CA ALA A 344 8.46 -13.08 -6.13
C ALA A 344 7.16 -13.90 -6.30
N ILE A 345 6.91 -14.48 -7.47
CA ILE A 345 5.77 -15.39 -7.70
C ILE A 345 5.85 -16.59 -6.74
N SER A 346 7.04 -17.18 -6.58
CA SER A 346 7.24 -18.30 -5.67
C SER A 346 6.97 -17.92 -4.21
N ILE A 347 7.38 -16.72 -3.79
CA ILE A 347 7.08 -16.17 -2.45
C ILE A 347 5.58 -16.05 -2.25
N LEU A 348 4.87 -15.41 -3.19
CA LEU A 348 3.42 -15.21 -3.08
C LEU A 348 2.66 -16.55 -3.06
N ARG A 349 3.06 -17.53 -3.88
CA ARG A 349 2.50 -18.88 -3.84
C ARG A 349 2.65 -19.53 -2.48
N GLY A 350 3.80 -19.31 -1.82
CA GLY A 350 4.07 -19.88 -0.51
C GLY A 350 3.26 -19.27 0.64
N ILE A 351 2.89 -18.00 0.53
CA ILE A 351 2.08 -17.30 1.55
C ILE A 351 0.59 -17.31 1.24
N LYS A 352 0.20 -17.65 0.01
CA LYS A 352 -1.15 -17.66 -0.52
C LYS A 352 -2.18 -18.26 0.45
N GLU A 353 -1.91 -19.45 0.97
CA GLU A 353 -2.84 -20.22 1.80
C GLU A 353 -3.24 -19.45 3.07
N LYS A 354 -2.32 -18.67 3.64
CA LYS A 354 -2.60 -17.85 4.82
C LYS A 354 -3.52 -16.66 4.51
N TYR A 355 -3.33 -16.02 3.36
CA TYR A 355 -4.21 -14.93 2.92
C TYR A 355 -5.60 -15.44 2.53
N GLU A 356 -5.67 -16.59 1.86
CA GLU A 356 -6.94 -17.27 1.58
C GLU A 356 -7.72 -17.59 2.86
N THR A 357 -7.03 -18.09 3.88
CA THR A 357 -7.63 -18.40 5.18
C THR A 357 -8.07 -17.12 5.92
N HIS A 358 -7.25 -16.07 5.90
CA HIS A 358 -7.56 -14.80 6.57
C HIS A 358 -8.78 -14.10 5.96
N HIS A 359 -8.76 -13.93 4.63
CA HIS A 359 -9.85 -13.23 3.93
C HIS A 359 -11.03 -14.12 3.58
N LYS A 360 -10.90 -15.44 3.76
CA LYS A 360 -11.94 -16.40 3.43
C LYS A 360 -12.36 -16.36 1.95
N VAL A 361 -11.38 -16.23 1.06
CA VAL A 361 -11.53 -16.22 -0.40
C VAL A 361 -10.49 -17.13 -1.03
N ARG A 362 -10.71 -17.56 -2.27
CA ARG A 362 -9.72 -18.29 -3.07
C ARG A 362 -8.94 -17.32 -3.95
N ILE A 363 -7.63 -17.51 -4.06
CA ILE A 363 -6.77 -16.71 -4.92
C ILE A 363 -6.27 -17.59 -6.07
N LYS A 364 -6.60 -17.24 -7.31
CA LYS A 364 -6.11 -17.98 -8.48
C LYS A 364 -4.62 -17.74 -8.70
N ASP A 365 -3.94 -18.70 -9.31
CA ASP A 365 -2.52 -18.56 -9.66
C ASP A 365 -2.28 -17.42 -10.66
N GLU A 366 -3.21 -17.22 -11.60
CA GLU A 366 -3.19 -16.08 -12.52
C GLU A 366 -3.23 -14.72 -11.80
N ALA A 367 -3.92 -14.63 -10.65
CA ALA A 367 -3.93 -13.42 -9.83
C ALA A 367 -2.57 -13.17 -9.17
N ILE A 368 -1.88 -14.22 -8.73
CA ILE A 368 -0.53 -14.12 -8.17
C ILE A 368 0.45 -13.62 -9.22
N ILE A 369 0.43 -14.22 -10.40
CA ILE A 369 1.28 -13.81 -11.53
C ILE A 369 0.98 -12.35 -11.87
N ALA A 370 -0.30 -11.99 -12.02
CA ALA A 370 -0.72 -10.62 -12.29
C ALA A 370 -0.28 -9.63 -11.19
N ALA A 371 -0.36 -10.01 -9.91
CA ALA A 371 0.06 -9.15 -8.80
C ALA A 371 1.56 -8.81 -8.89
N VAL A 372 2.40 -9.77 -9.25
CA VAL A 372 3.85 -9.55 -9.41
C VAL A 372 4.13 -8.73 -10.68
N GLU A 373 3.65 -9.16 -11.85
CA GLU A 373 3.94 -8.52 -13.13
C GLU A 373 3.39 -7.10 -13.22
N LEU A 374 2.13 -6.90 -12.78
CA LEU A 374 1.51 -5.58 -12.81
C LEU A 374 2.14 -4.64 -11.77
N SER A 375 2.50 -5.13 -10.58
CA SER A 375 3.19 -4.29 -9.60
C SER A 375 4.59 -3.91 -10.04
N GLU A 376 5.35 -4.82 -10.65
CA GLU A 376 6.67 -4.53 -11.19
C GLU A 376 6.60 -3.45 -12.27
N ARG A 377 5.63 -3.58 -13.17
CA ARG A 377 5.46 -2.69 -14.34
C ARG A 377 4.86 -1.34 -13.98
N TYR A 378 3.88 -1.27 -13.06
CA TYR A 378 3.06 -0.08 -12.82
C TYR A 378 3.32 0.61 -11.49
N ILE A 379 3.94 -0.06 -10.51
CA ILE A 379 4.25 0.50 -9.19
C ILE A 379 5.75 0.59 -9.04
N THR A 380 6.32 1.73 -9.45
CA THR A 380 7.77 1.95 -9.52
C THR A 380 8.37 2.54 -8.25
N ASN A 381 7.54 3.02 -7.32
CA ASN A 381 7.98 3.65 -6.07
C ASN A 381 8.02 2.70 -4.86
N ARG A 382 7.72 1.41 -5.07
CA ARG A 382 7.74 0.35 -4.06
C ARG A 382 8.44 -0.88 -4.63
N PHE A 383 8.89 -1.80 -3.77
CA PHE A 383 9.70 -2.95 -4.14
C PHE A 383 8.98 -4.28 -3.93
N LEU A 384 9.33 -5.28 -4.74
CA LEU A 384 8.90 -6.66 -4.55
C LEU A 384 9.58 -7.27 -3.31
N PRO A 385 8.93 -8.22 -2.61
CA PRO A 385 7.60 -8.76 -2.88
C PRO A 385 6.45 -7.94 -2.25
N ASP A 386 6.73 -6.96 -1.41
CA ASP A 386 5.76 -6.22 -0.58
C ASP A 386 4.63 -5.61 -1.40
N LYS A 387 4.96 -4.89 -2.50
CA LYS A 387 3.94 -4.29 -3.37
C LYS A 387 2.98 -5.31 -3.99
N ALA A 388 3.46 -6.51 -4.32
CA ALA A 388 2.63 -7.58 -4.88
C ALA A 388 1.79 -8.28 -3.80
N ILE A 389 2.33 -8.42 -2.59
CA ILE A 389 1.61 -8.93 -1.42
C ILE A 389 0.45 -7.99 -1.07
N ASP A 390 0.70 -6.70 -1.01
CA ASP A 390 -0.32 -5.70 -0.72
C ASP A 390 -1.45 -5.69 -1.77
N LEU A 391 -1.13 -5.87 -3.06
CA LEU A 391 -2.15 -5.98 -4.11
C LEU A 391 -3.03 -7.22 -3.90
N MET A 392 -2.41 -8.35 -3.60
CA MET A 392 -3.12 -9.61 -3.32
C MET A 392 -4.01 -9.47 -2.08
N ASP A 393 -3.50 -8.83 -1.03
CA ASP A 393 -4.22 -8.58 0.23
C ASP A 393 -5.43 -7.66 0.01
N GLU A 394 -5.25 -6.51 -0.68
CA GLU A 394 -6.34 -5.57 -0.97
C GLU A 394 -7.39 -6.19 -1.89
N ALA A 395 -6.99 -6.94 -2.93
CA ALA A 395 -7.93 -7.61 -3.81
C ALA A 395 -8.75 -8.68 -3.06
N ALA A 396 -8.11 -9.46 -2.20
CA ALA A 396 -8.78 -10.46 -1.37
C ALA A 396 -9.73 -9.81 -0.35
N ALA A 397 -9.32 -8.72 0.28
CA ALA A 397 -10.14 -7.94 1.20
C ALA A 397 -11.36 -7.32 0.51
N LYS A 398 -11.18 -6.77 -0.71
CA LYS A 398 -12.25 -6.22 -1.55
C LYS A 398 -13.28 -7.31 -1.88
N LEU A 399 -12.82 -8.44 -2.39
CA LEU A 399 -13.69 -9.56 -2.74
C LEU A 399 -14.47 -10.07 -1.51
N ARG A 400 -13.81 -10.18 -0.36
CA ARG A 400 -14.49 -10.57 0.90
C ARG A 400 -15.56 -9.57 1.30
N MET A 401 -15.33 -8.27 1.10
CA MET A 401 -16.33 -7.23 1.35
C MET A 401 -17.51 -7.37 0.39
N GLU A 402 -17.26 -7.65 -0.89
CA GLU A 402 -18.28 -7.88 -1.90
C GLU A 402 -19.15 -9.12 -1.57
N ILE A 403 -18.54 -10.25 -1.17
CA ILE A 403 -19.24 -11.46 -0.73
C ILE A 403 -20.18 -11.16 0.46
N ASN A 404 -19.76 -10.32 1.38
CA ASN A 404 -20.53 -9.96 2.57
C ASN A 404 -21.57 -8.86 2.31
N SER A 405 -21.43 -8.13 1.21
CA SER A 405 -22.31 -7.04 0.81
C SER A 405 -23.49 -7.58 0.00
N LYS A 406 -24.58 -6.84 -0.03
CA LYS A 406 -25.69 -7.14 -0.93
C LYS A 406 -25.24 -6.93 -2.39
N PRO A 407 -25.57 -7.85 -3.31
CA PRO A 407 -25.36 -7.64 -4.74
C PRO A 407 -26.00 -6.34 -5.24
N GLU A 408 -25.37 -5.71 -6.22
CA GLU A 408 -25.85 -4.44 -6.79
C GLU A 408 -27.28 -4.55 -7.34
N GLU A 409 -27.62 -5.68 -7.94
CA GLU A 409 -28.97 -5.98 -8.43
C GLU A 409 -30.02 -5.90 -7.32
N LEU A 410 -29.70 -6.46 -6.14
CA LEU A 410 -30.57 -6.40 -4.96
C LEU A 410 -30.71 -4.98 -4.42
N ASP A 411 -29.62 -4.20 -4.41
CA ASP A 411 -29.66 -2.81 -3.95
C ASP A 411 -30.47 -1.91 -4.89
N VAL A 412 -30.40 -2.13 -6.20
CA VAL A 412 -31.23 -1.44 -7.21
C VAL A 412 -32.70 -1.76 -7.00
N LEU A 413 -33.05 -3.04 -6.77
CA LEU A 413 -34.43 -3.45 -6.52
C LEU A 413 -34.95 -2.87 -5.18
N ASP A 414 -34.16 -2.92 -4.12
CA ASP A 414 -34.51 -2.33 -2.82
C ASP A 414 -34.80 -0.82 -2.95
N ARG A 415 -34.00 -0.06 -3.75
CA ARG A 415 -34.24 1.36 -4.03
C ARG A 415 -35.52 1.61 -4.83
N LYS A 416 -35.78 0.80 -5.87
CA LYS A 416 -37.01 0.89 -6.64
C LYS A 416 -38.23 0.58 -5.79
N ILE A 417 -38.20 -0.44 -4.97
CA ILE A 417 -39.26 -0.78 -4.02
C ILE A 417 -39.53 0.39 -3.07
N MET A 418 -38.46 0.98 -2.47
CA MET A 418 -38.61 2.12 -1.59
C MET A 418 -39.23 3.34 -2.31
N GLN A 419 -38.79 3.61 -3.54
CA GLN A 419 -39.34 4.70 -4.34
C GLN A 419 -40.86 4.49 -4.62
N LEU A 420 -41.28 3.25 -5.01
CA LEU A 420 -42.68 2.94 -5.21
C LEU A 420 -43.50 3.00 -3.91
N GLU A 421 -42.97 2.56 -2.80
CA GLU A 421 -43.63 2.67 -1.50
C GLU A 421 -43.88 4.12 -1.12
N ILE A 422 -42.92 5.02 -1.38
CA ILE A 422 -43.09 6.47 -1.15
C ILE A 422 -44.15 7.03 -2.10
N GLU A 423 -44.17 6.63 -3.38
CA GLU A 423 -45.16 7.08 -4.37
C GLU A 423 -46.57 6.60 -4.00
N ILE A 424 -46.70 5.36 -3.57
CA ILE A 424 -47.98 4.80 -3.10
C ILE A 424 -48.52 5.58 -1.91
N GLU A 425 -47.66 5.91 -0.93
CA GLU A 425 -48.07 6.73 0.23
C GLU A 425 -48.49 8.17 -0.18
N ALA A 426 -47.86 8.75 -1.20
CA ALA A 426 -48.25 10.05 -1.72
C ALA A 426 -49.64 9.98 -2.43
N ILE A 427 -49.86 8.98 -3.30
CA ILE A 427 -51.10 8.82 -4.07
C ILE A 427 -52.26 8.37 -3.18
N LYS A 428 -52.05 7.65 -2.11
CA LYS A 428 -53.08 7.36 -1.09
C LYS A 428 -53.73 8.64 -0.55
N ARG A 429 -53.00 9.74 -0.45
CA ARG A 429 -53.53 11.04 -0.01
C ARG A 429 -54.33 11.76 -1.08
N GLU A 430 -54.14 11.42 -2.36
CA GLU A 430 -54.83 11.98 -3.53
C GLU A 430 -56.10 11.19 -3.92
N ASN A 431 -56.35 10.00 -3.32
CA ASN A 431 -57.49 9.11 -3.57
C ASN A 431 -57.65 8.61 -5.02
N ASP A 432 -56.52 8.41 -5.73
CA ASP A 432 -56.54 7.82 -7.09
C ASP A 432 -56.44 6.27 -7.01
N GLU A 433 -57.61 5.59 -6.88
CA GLU A 433 -57.70 4.13 -6.76
C GLU A 433 -57.19 3.38 -7.98
N ALA A 434 -57.33 3.92 -9.19
CA ALA A 434 -56.86 3.25 -10.42
C ALA A 434 -55.33 3.18 -10.47
N LYS A 435 -54.66 4.26 -10.14
CA LYS A 435 -53.21 4.35 -10.13
C LYS A 435 -52.61 3.56 -8.96
N LEU A 436 -53.26 3.59 -7.80
CA LEU A 436 -52.89 2.75 -6.64
C LEU A 436 -52.88 1.25 -6.94
N LYS A 437 -53.83 0.78 -7.72
CA LYS A 437 -53.93 -0.63 -8.09
C LYS A 437 -52.73 -1.06 -8.99
N ILE A 438 -52.40 -0.24 -9.96
CA ILE A 438 -51.23 -0.48 -10.85
C ILE A 438 -49.92 -0.51 -10.03
N LEU A 439 -49.71 0.50 -9.22
CA LEU A 439 -48.45 0.61 -8.41
C LEU A 439 -48.34 -0.53 -7.39
N ASN A 440 -49.43 -1.01 -6.84
CA ASN A 440 -49.40 -2.16 -5.92
C ASN A 440 -49.06 -3.47 -6.65
N VAL A 441 -49.46 -3.65 -7.90
CA VAL A 441 -49.06 -4.80 -8.72
C VAL A 441 -47.58 -4.73 -9.04
N ASP A 442 -47.08 -3.56 -9.45
CA ASP A 442 -45.65 -3.37 -9.73
C ASP A 442 -44.82 -3.60 -8.49
N LEU A 443 -45.26 -3.10 -7.33
CA LEU A 443 -44.60 -3.33 -6.06
C LEU A 443 -44.54 -4.81 -5.69
N ALA A 444 -45.62 -5.55 -5.90
CA ALA A 444 -45.67 -6.99 -5.63
C ALA A 444 -44.69 -7.76 -6.53
N ASN A 445 -44.67 -7.44 -7.82
CA ASN A 445 -43.78 -8.06 -8.80
C ASN A 445 -42.29 -7.81 -8.42
N LEU A 446 -41.94 -6.55 -8.10
CA LEU A 446 -40.57 -6.21 -7.68
C LEU A 446 -40.16 -6.87 -6.34
N LYS A 447 -41.10 -7.02 -5.39
CA LYS A 447 -40.85 -7.74 -4.13
C LYS A 447 -40.64 -9.23 -4.36
N GLU A 448 -41.35 -9.83 -5.29
CA GLU A 448 -41.19 -11.24 -5.67
C GLU A 448 -39.81 -11.46 -6.32
N GLU A 449 -39.47 -10.65 -7.32
CA GLU A 449 -38.15 -10.67 -7.97
C GLU A 449 -37.03 -10.49 -6.96
N ARG A 450 -37.12 -9.48 -6.09
CA ARG A 450 -36.18 -9.22 -5.01
C ARG A 450 -36.04 -10.43 -4.07
N ASN A 451 -37.12 -11.07 -3.66
CA ASN A 451 -37.08 -12.22 -2.77
C ASN A 451 -36.45 -13.45 -3.44
N ALA A 452 -36.68 -13.66 -4.73
CA ALA A 452 -36.06 -14.73 -5.49
C ALA A 452 -34.53 -14.56 -5.56
N ILE A 453 -34.05 -13.36 -5.89
CA ILE A 453 -32.62 -13.03 -5.95
C ILE A 453 -32.01 -13.11 -4.55
N TYR A 454 -32.70 -12.63 -3.52
CA TYR A 454 -32.23 -12.69 -2.13
C TYR A 454 -32.07 -14.13 -1.64
N ALA A 455 -33.01 -15.02 -1.94
CA ALA A 455 -32.93 -16.43 -1.56
C ALA A 455 -31.76 -17.13 -2.28
N LYS A 456 -31.54 -16.83 -3.56
CA LYS A 456 -30.41 -17.34 -4.33
C LYS A 456 -29.08 -16.88 -3.71
N TRP A 457 -28.94 -15.58 -3.45
CA TRP A 457 -27.74 -15.00 -2.82
C TRP A 457 -27.44 -15.60 -1.44
N GLN A 458 -28.46 -15.75 -0.58
CA GLN A 458 -28.28 -16.39 0.73
C GLN A 458 -27.86 -17.86 0.62
N GLY A 459 -28.40 -18.58 -0.37
CA GLY A 459 -28.03 -19.96 -0.63
C GLY A 459 -26.57 -20.11 -1.10
N GLU A 460 -26.11 -19.22 -1.98
CA GLU A 460 -24.70 -19.19 -2.43
C GLU A 460 -23.76 -18.82 -1.27
N LYS A 461 -24.08 -17.78 -0.52
CA LYS A 461 -23.29 -17.34 0.64
C LYS A 461 -23.15 -18.44 1.70
N GLY A 462 -24.22 -19.18 1.96
CA GLY A 462 -24.21 -20.28 2.94
C GLY A 462 -23.23 -21.39 2.56
N VAL A 463 -23.13 -21.74 1.27
CA VAL A 463 -22.16 -22.75 0.78
C VAL A 463 -20.73 -22.24 0.90
N ILE A 464 -20.49 -20.96 0.57
CA ILE A 464 -19.16 -20.33 0.71
C ILE A 464 -18.70 -20.34 2.18
N ASP A 465 -19.59 -19.98 3.10
CA ASP A 465 -19.28 -19.99 4.55
C ASP A 465 -18.98 -21.43 5.05
N GLU A 466 -19.64 -22.46 4.50
CA GLU A 466 -19.35 -23.86 4.84
C GLU A 466 -18.03 -24.37 4.28
N VAL A 467 -17.68 -24.02 3.04
CA VAL A 467 -16.35 -24.27 2.42
C VAL A 467 -15.26 -23.68 3.31
N GLN A 468 -15.48 -22.46 3.77
CA GLN A 468 -14.50 -21.76 4.57
C GLN A 468 -14.32 -22.38 5.97
N ALA A 469 -15.41 -22.71 6.66
CA ALA A 469 -15.35 -23.40 7.95
C ALA A 469 -14.60 -24.73 7.84
N THR A 470 -14.77 -25.45 6.72
CA THR A 470 -14.08 -26.71 6.45
C THR A 470 -12.58 -26.50 6.25
N LYS A 471 -12.16 -25.43 5.52
CA LYS A 471 -10.74 -25.06 5.36
C LYS A 471 -10.09 -24.70 6.70
N GLU A 472 -10.76 -23.89 7.52
CA GLU A 472 -10.27 -23.55 8.87
C GLU A 472 -10.06 -24.78 9.75
N ALA A 473 -10.98 -25.74 9.68
CA ALA A 473 -10.86 -27.01 10.42
C ALA A 473 -9.64 -27.83 9.94
N ILE A 474 -9.40 -27.90 8.62
CA ILE A 474 -8.21 -28.58 8.07
C ILE A 474 -6.92 -27.94 8.58
N GLU A 475 -6.83 -26.62 8.58
CA GLU A 475 -5.67 -25.87 9.10
C GLU A 475 -5.42 -26.17 10.59
N GLN A 476 -6.48 -26.13 11.39
CA GLN A 476 -6.38 -26.47 12.81
C GLN A 476 -5.90 -27.91 13.00
N TYR A 477 -6.43 -28.87 12.27
CA TYR A 477 -5.99 -30.28 12.34
C TYR A 477 -4.54 -30.47 11.90
N LYS A 478 -4.07 -29.75 10.88
CA LYS A 478 -2.65 -29.75 10.47
C LYS A 478 -1.74 -29.21 11.59
N LEU A 479 -2.16 -28.13 12.24
CA LEU A 479 -1.42 -27.52 13.34
C LEU A 479 -1.35 -28.47 14.56
N GLU A 480 -2.50 -29.08 14.91
CA GLU A 480 -2.56 -30.08 16.00
C GLU A 480 -1.71 -31.31 15.68
N ALA A 481 -1.73 -31.82 14.44
CA ALA A 481 -0.90 -32.92 14.02
C ALA A 481 0.60 -32.63 14.16
N SER A 482 1.02 -31.42 13.76
CA SER A 482 2.40 -30.97 13.91
C SER A 482 2.84 -30.84 15.38
N ARG A 483 1.92 -30.44 16.29
CA ARG A 483 2.19 -30.41 17.73
C ARG A 483 2.32 -31.81 18.30
N ALA A 484 1.38 -32.69 18.00
CA ALA A 484 1.40 -34.09 18.45
C ALA A 484 2.65 -34.85 17.94
N GLU A 485 3.12 -34.55 16.73
CA GLU A 485 4.35 -35.12 16.17
C GLU A 485 5.60 -34.70 16.98
N ARG A 486 5.67 -33.46 17.44
CA ARG A 486 6.76 -32.95 18.31
C ARG A 486 6.68 -33.55 19.74
N GLU A 487 5.47 -33.79 20.24
CA GLU A 487 5.24 -34.39 21.53
C GLU A 487 5.44 -35.93 21.52
N GLY A 488 5.66 -36.52 20.30
CA GLY A 488 5.87 -37.95 20.12
C GLY A 488 4.60 -38.82 20.18
N ASP A 489 3.41 -38.16 20.11
CA ASP A 489 2.11 -38.86 20.10
C ASP A 489 1.74 -39.25 18.65
N TYR A 490 2.38 -40.29 18.14
CA TYR A 490 2.13 -40.80 16.80
C TYR A 490 0.73 -41.36 16.58
N GLY A 491 0.04 -41.78 17.67
CA GLY A 491 -1.34 -42.25 17.60
C GLY A 491 -2.30 -41.10 17.21
N LYS A 492 -2.17 -39.97 17.88
CA LYS A 492 -2.93 -38.74 17.56
C LYS A 492 -2.58 -38.16 16.19
N VAL A 493 -1.31 -38.24 15.79
CA VAL A 493 -0.88 -37.83 14.43
C VAL A 493 -1.56 -38.67 13.36
N ALA A 494 -1.64 -39.97 13.54
CA ALA A 494 -2.30 -40.88 12.60
C ALA A 494 -3.82 -40.61 12.53
N GLU A 495 -4.50 -40.42 13.67
CA GLU A 495 -5.93 -40.07 13.71
C GLU A 495 -6.20 -38.76 12.97
N LEU A 496 -5.38 -37.72 13.19
CA LEU A 496 -5.55 -36.41 12.55
C LEU A 496 -5.24 -36.46 11.04
N ARG A 497 -4.08 -37.02 10.63
CA ARG A 497 -3.64 -37.02 9.22
C ARG A 497 -4.45 -37.96 8.32
N TYR A 498 -4.75 -39.15 8.82
CA TYR A 498 -5.43 -40.20 8.03
C TYR A 498 -6.95 -40.30 8.29
N GLY A 499 -7.45 -39.68 9.36
CA GLY A 499 -8.87 -39.61 9.68
C GLY A 499 -9.42 -38.21 9.35
N LYS A 500 -9.32 -37.29 10.31
CA LYS A 500 -10.03 -36.00 10.28
C LYS A 500 -9.66 -35.10 9.10
N ILE A 501 -8.36 -35.03 8.72
CA ILE A 501 -7.93 -34.20 7.57
C ILE A 501 -8.50 -34.77 6.28
N LYS A 502 -8.41 -36.08 6.05
CA LYS A 502 -8.94 -36.70 4.83
C LYS A 502 -10.45 -36.59 4.71
N GLU A 503 -11.17 -36.70 5.82
CA GLU A 503 -12.62 -36.55 5.85
C GLU A 503 -13.02 -35.10 5.52
N ALA A 504 -12.32 -34.11 6.11
CA ALA A 504 -12.53 -32.70 5.82
C ALA A 504 -12.13 -32.31 4.37
N GLU A 505 -11.06 -32.89 3.83
CA GLU A 505 -10.65 -32.71 2.42
C GLU A 505 -11.69 -33.30 1.44
N ALA A 506 -12.24 -34.47 1.73
CA ALA A 506 -13.31 -35.06 0.93
C ALA A 506 -14.60 -34.22 0.99
N LYS A 507 -14.96 -33.68 2.17
CA LYS A 507 -16.08 -32.74 2.30
C LYS A 507 -15.83 -31.46 1.52
N LEU A 508 -14.63 -30.91 1.57
CA LEU A 508 -14.24 -29.72 0.83
C LEU A 508 -14.37 -29.94 -0.68
N ALA A 509 -13.87 -31.05 -1.19
CA ALA A 509 -13.97 -31.40 -2.61
C ALA A 509 -15.44 -31.51 -3.07
N ALA A 510 -16.31 -32.13 -2.28
CA ALA A 510 -17.72 -32.25 -2.59
C ALA A 510 -18.46 -30.87 -2.58
N LEU A 511 -18.09 -29.98 -1.67
CA LEU A 511 -18.62 -28.62 -1.62
C LEU A 511 -18.15 -27.78 -2.82
N GLN A 512 -16.87 -27.92 -3.21
CA GLN A 512 -16.31 -27.25 -4.40
C GLN A 512 -16.97 -27.72 -5.70
N GLU A 513 -17.17 -29.02 -5.87
CA GLU A 513 -17.88 -29.56 -7.03
C GLU A 513 -19.33 -29.05 -7.11
N ASN A 514 -19.99 -28.88 -5.97
CA ASN A 514 -21.32 -28.26 -5.90
C ASN A 514 -21.32 -26.79 -6.31
N LEU A 515 -20.26 -26.05 -6.01
CA LEU A 515 -20.09 -24.66 -6.41
C LEU A 515 -19.81 -24.55 -7.91
N ASP A 516 -18.86 -25.35 -8.41
CA ASP A 516 -18.49 -25.37 -9.84
C ASP A 516 -19.71 -25.74 -10.72
N ASN A 517 -20.51 -26.71 -10.33
CA ASN A 517 -21.72 -27.10 -11.03
C ASN A 517 -22.84 -26.02 -11.02
N LYS A 518 -22.86 -25.13 -10.03
CA LYS A 518 -23.79 -24.00 -9.94
C LYS A 518 -23.28 -22.75 -10.66
N SER A 519 -21.97 -22.60 -10.85
CA SER A 519 -21.37 -21.42 -11.48
C SER A 519 -21.51 -21.39 -13.01
N GLU A 520 -21.84 -22.50 -13.67
CA GLU A 520 -22.17 -22.52 -15.12
C GLU A 520 -23.44 -21.73 -15.47
N GLY A 521 -24.19 -21.20 -14.52
CA GLY A 521 -25.39 -20.42 -14.72
C GLY A 521 -25.47 -19.16 -13.84
N ASN A 522 -24.80 -18.04 -14.18
CA ASN A 522 -24.93 -16.73 -13.51
C ASN A 522 -24.87 -16.80 -11.97
N SER A 523 -23.70 -17.06 -11.40
CA SER A 523 -23.45 -16.87 -9.97
C SER A 523 -23.54 -15.38 -9.62
N LEU A 524 -24.26 -15.06 -8.53
CA LEU A 524 -24.38 -13.70 -8.00
C LEU A 524 -23.19 -13.29 -7.13
N VAL A 525 -22.38 -14.27 -6.70
CA VAL A 525 -21.26 -14.06 -5.80
C VAL A 525 -20.00 -14.59 -6.45
N LYS A 526 -19.01 -13.72 -6.63
CA LYS A 526 -17.66 -14.07 -7.08
C LYS A 526 -16.89 -14.65 -5.88
N GLU A 527 -16.21 -15.78 -6.07
CA GLU A 527 -15.54 -16.52 -4.97
C GLU A 527 -14.03 -16.48 -5.03
N GLU A 528 -13.50 -16.12 -6.20
CA GLU A 528 -12.08 -16.24 -6.51
C GLU A 528 -11.52 -14.88 -6.93
N VAL A 529 -10.35 -14.54 -6.38
CA VAL A 529 -9.55 -13.40 -6.84
C VAL A 529 -8.90 -13.79 -8.16
N THR A 530 -9.16 -13.01 -9.20
CA THR A 530 -8.64 -13.17 -10.56
C THR A 530 -7.60 -12.11 -10.91
N ALA A 531 -6.94 -12.26 -12.05
CA ALA A 531 -6.05 -11.23 -12.59
C ALA A 531 -6.75 -9.88 -12.79
N GLU A 532 -8.05 -9.89 -13.10
CA GLU A 532 -8.86 -8.67 -13.28
C GLU A 532 -9.03 -7.90 -11.97
N ASP A 533 -9.24 -8.60 -10.86
CA ASP A 533 -9.37 -7.95 -9.54
C ASP A 533 -8.06 -7.27 -9.13
N ILE A 534 -6.93 -7.93 -9.38
CA ILE A 534 -5.61 -7.34 -9.17
C ILE A 534 -5.43 -6.10 -10.06
N ALA A 535 -5.78 -6.20 -11.34
CA ALA A 535 -5.68 -5.08 -12.27
C ALA A 535 -6.55 -3.89 -11.84
N GLU A 536 -7.70 -4.14 -11.26
CA GLU A 536 -8.58 -3.09 -10.75
C GLU A 536 -7.97 -2.38 -9.53
N VAL A 537 -7.32 -3.13 -8.61
CA VAL A 537 -6.59 -2.54 -7.48
C VAL A 537 -5.41 -1.72 -7.99
N VAL A 538 -4.63 -2.24 -8.94
CA VAL A 538 -3.52 -1.49 -9.57
C VAL A 538 -4.05 -0.21 -10.23
N ALA A 539 -5.18 -0.29 -10.94
CA ALA A 539 -5.81 0.88 -11.56
C ALA A 539 -6.18 1.95 -10.52
N LYS A 540 -6.71 1.53 -9.38
CA LYS A 540 -7.06 2.43 -8.28
C LYS A 540 -5.84 3.11 -7.66
N TRP A 541 -4.73 2.39 -7.49
CA TRP A 541 -3.51 2.92 -6.89
C TRP A 541 -2.76 3.87 -7.83
N THR A 542 -2.72 3.52 -9.10
CA THR A 542 -1.91 4.25 -10.10
C THR A 542 -2.69 5.28 -10.89
N GLY A 543 -4.03 5.18 -10.88
CA GLY A 543 -4.91 5.94 -11.75
C GLY A 543 -4.90 5.49 -13.21
N ILE A 544 -4.30 4.32 -13.52
CA ILE A 544 -4.18 3.77 -14.87
C ILE A 544 -5.30 2.75 -15.09
N PRO A 545 -6.05 2.77 -16.18
CA PRO A 545 -7.17 1.86 -16.42
C PRO A 545 -6.67 0.44 -16.82
N VAL A 546 -5.89 -0.20 -15.94
CA VAL A 546 -5.21 -1.48 -16.20
C VAL A 546 -6.21 -2.62 -16.48
N SER A 547 -7.37 -2.61 -15.85
CA SER A 547 -8.42 -3.60 -16.08
C SER A 547 -8.93 -3.63 -17.53
N LYS A 548 -9.02 -2.45 -18.15
CA LYS A 548 -9.38 -2.34 -19.58
C LYS A 548 -8.23 -2.73 -20.51
N MET A 549 -7.00 -2.69 -20.02
CA MET A 549 -5.81 -3.03 -20.80
C MET A 549 -5.61 -4.56 -20.93
N LEU A 550 -6.05 -5.38 -19.97
CA LEU A 550 -5.87 -6.82 -19.99
C LEU A 550 -6.77 -7.55 -20.99
N GLN A 551 -8.02 -7.11 -21.14
CA GLN A 551 -9.02 -7.81 -21.94
C GLN A 551 -8.97 -7.57 -23.45
N GLY A 552 -8.24 -6.57 -23.93
CA GLY A 552 -8.24 -6.20 -25.35
C GLY A 552 -6.92 -5.68 -25.87
N GLU A 553 -5.84 -5.81 -25.12
CA GLU A 553 -4.55 -5.18 -25.47
C GLU A 553 -4.08 -5.64 -26.86
N ARG A 554 -4.16 -6.93 -27.17
CA ARG A 554 -3.81 -7.44 -28.49
C ARG A 554 -4.73 -6.93 -29.61
N GLU A 555 -6.04 -6.97 -29.40
CA GLU A 555 -6.99 -6.49 -30.38
C GLU A 555 -6.95 -4.97 -30.56
N LYS A 556 -6.81 -4.24 -29.45
CA LYS A 556 -6.63 -2.78 -29.48
C LYS A 556 -5.37 -2.38 -30.22
N LEU A 557 -4.24 -3.02 -29.95
CA LEU A 557 -2.98 -2.73 -30.65
C LEU A 557 -3.02 -3.07 -32.13
N LEU A 558 -3.78 -4.10 -32.53
CA LEU A 558 -3.99 -4.43 -33.94
C LEU A 558 -4.93 -3.44 -34.65
N LYS A 559 -5.83 -2.79 -33.92
CA LYS A 559 -6.77 -1.79 -34.48
C LYS A 559 -6.32 -0.34 -34.25
N LEU A 560 -5.11 -0.13 -33.73
CA LEU A 560 -4.62 1.19 -33.32
C LEU A 560 -4.69 2.24 -34.43
N GLU A 561 -4.25 1.90 -35.66
CA GLU A 561 -4.32 2.83 -36.80
C GLU A 561 -5.77 3.24 -37.10
N SER A 562 -6.67 2.30 -37.18
CA SER A 562 -8.08 2.58 -37.51
C SER A 562 -8.76 3.47 -36.44
N GLU A 563 -8.37 3.35 -35.19
CA GLU A 563 -8.87 4.17 -34.10
C GLU A 563 -8.26 5.59 -34.13
N LEU A 564 -6.95 5.69 -34.41
CA LEU A 564 -6.30 6.99 -34.55
C LEU A 564 -6.84 7.79 -35.74
N HIS A 565 -7.18 7.11 -36.84
CA HIS A 565 -7.83 7.73 -38.02
C HIS A 565 -9.23 8.31 -37.74
N LYS A 566 -9.91 7.87 -36.68
CA LYS A 566 -11.19 8.47 -36.29
C LYS A 566 -11.05 9.93 -35.81
N ARG A 567 -9.86 10.31 -35.31
CA ARG A 567 -9.57 11.66 -34.82
C ARG A 567 -8.59 12.43 -35.70
N VAL A 568 -7.63 11.74 -36.31
CA VAL A 568 -6.57 12.34 -37.10
C VAL A 568 -6.81 12.00 -38.57
N VAL A 569 -7.06 13.03 -39.35
CA VAL A 569 -7.37 12.89 -40.80
C VAL A 569 -6.08 13.01 -41.59
N GLY A 570 -5.84 12.07 -42.53
CA GLY A 570 -4.59 11.95 -43.26
C GLY A 570 -3.44 11.50 -42.34
N GLN A 571 -2.23 11.79 -42.72
CA GLN A 571 -0.99 11.51 -41.96
C GLN A 571 -0.74 10.01 -41.75
N GLU A 572 -1.01 9.21 -42.77
CA GLU A 572 -0.92 7.73 -42.75
C GLU A 572 0.48 7.28 -42.28
N GLU A 573 1.56 7.83 -42.84
CA GLU A 573 2.96 7.52 -42.45
C GLU A 573 3.18 7.75 -40.93
N ALA A 574 2.62 8.85 -40.42
CA ALA A 574 2.76 9.19 -39.01
C ALA A 574 2.03 8.21 -38.09
N ILE A 575 0.81 7.84 -38.45
CA ILE A 575 -0.02 6.92 -37.70
C ILE A 575 0.59 5.52 -37.71
N GLU A 576 1.05 5.04 -38.87
CA GLU A 576 1.68 3.74 -39.03
C GLU A 576 2.98 3.65 -38.22
N ALA A 577 3.89 4.61 -38.36
CA ALA A 577 5.17 4.63 -37.67
C ALA A 577 5.00 4.62 -36.14
N VAL A 578 4.07 5.41 -35.61
CA VAL A 578 3.78 5.45 -34.17
C VAL A 578 3.16 4.14 -33.71
N SER A 579 2.23 3.59 -34.47
CA SER A 579 1.55 2.32 -34.15
C SER A 579 2.53 1.15 -34.11
N ASP A 580 3.45 1.08 -35.08
CA ASP A 580 4.47 0.04 -35.13
C ASP A 580 5.47 0.13 -33.98
N ALA A 581 5.90 1.33 -33.60
CA ALA A 581 6.79 1.50 -32.46
C ALA A 581 6.12 1.05 -31.14
N ILE A 582 4.87 1.41 -30.97
CA ILE A 582 4.09 0.98 -29.79
C ILE A 582 3.92 -0.54 -29.78
N ARG A 583 3.61 -1.15 -30.92
CA ARG A 583 3.51 -2.62 -31.03
C ARG A 583 4.83 -3.31 -30.71
N ARG A 584 5.97 -2.83 -31.23
CA ARG A 584 7.31 -3.37 -30.91
C ARG A 584 7.59 -3.31 -29.41
N SER A 585 7.33 -2.18 -28.77
CA SER A 585 7.52 -2.02 -27.32
C SER A 585 6.64 -2.97 -26.53
N ARG A 586 5.34 -3.09 -26.89
CA ARG A 586 4.38 -3.97 -26.19
C ARG A 586 4.63 -5.45 -26.43
N ALA A 587 5.22 -5.81 -27.56
CA ALA A 587 5.65 -7.19 -27.86
C ALA A 587 6.97 -7.58 -27.17
N GLY A 588 7.58 -6.70 -26.37
CA GLY A 588 8.86 -6.98 -25.72
C GLY A 588 10.07 -7.01 -26.65
N LEU A 589 9.94 -6.44 -27.85
CA LEU A 589 11.01 -6.42 -28.87
C LEU A 589 11.88 -5.17 -28.81
N GLN A 590 11.75 -4.37 -27.77
CA GLN A 590 12.52 -3.13 -27.53
C GLN A 590 13.25 -3.23 -26.18
N ASP A 591 14.34 -2.44 -26.01
CA ASP A 591 15.05 -2.36 -24.73
C ASP A 591 14.10 -1.90 -23.60
N PRO A 592 13.89 -2.72 -22.57
CA PRO A 592 12.92 -2.41 -21.49
C PRO A 592 13.31 -1.18 -20.65
N ARG A 593 14.54 -0.68 -20.83
CA ARG A 593 15.02 0.52 -20.12
C ARG A 593 14.59 1.81 -20.80
N ARG A 594 14.19 1.78 -22.09
CA ARG A 594 13.81 2.95 -22.87
C ARG A 594 12.32 3.28 -22.75
N PRO A 595 11.89 4.52 -23.03
CA PRO A 595 10.48 4.87 -23.19
C PRO A 595 9.75 3.97 -24.19
N ILE A 596 8.42 3.85 -24.11
CA ILE A 596 7.59 3.08 -25.07
C ILE A 596 7.84 3.51 -26.51
N GLY A 597 8.02 4.81 -26.73
CA GLY A 597 8.38 5.39 -28.02
C GLY A 597 8.83 6.82 -27.87
N SER A 598 9.71 7.23 -28.74
CA SER A 598 10.24 8.59 -28.83
C SER A 598 10.19 9.10 -30.28
N PHE A 599 9.44 10.17 -30.52
CA PHE A 599 9.15 10.66 -31.87
C PHE A 599 9.45 12.15 -32.03
N LEU A 600 9.97 12.51 -33.18
CA LEU A 600 10.10 13.90 -33.61
C LEU A 600 9.13 14.19 -34.74
N PHE A 601 8.09 15.00 -34.49
CA PHE A 601 7.08 15.38 -35.47
C PHE A 601 7.50 16.70 -36.16
N LEU A 602 7.78 16.64 -37.43
CA LEU A 602 8.14 17.77 -38.29
C LEU A 602 6.95 18.15 -39.15
N GLY A 603 6.76 19.44 -39.44
CA GLY A 603 5.74 19.90 -40.36
C GLY A 603 5.16 21.26 -40.02
N THR A 604 4.33 21.79 -40.92
CA THR A 604 3.69 23.09 -40.77
C THR A 604 2.72 23.14 -39.60
N THR A 605 2.29 24.32 -39.21
CA THR A 605 1.34 24.51 -38.14
C THR A 605 -0.06 24.02 -38.56
N GLY A 606 -0.82 23.36 -37.63
CA GLY A 606 -2.21 23.00 -37.91
C GLY A 606 -2.43 21.73 -38.74
N VAL A 607 -1.41 20.90 -38.96
CA VAL A 607 -1.49 19.63 -39.70
C VAL A 607 -1.87 18.40 -38.84
N GLY A 608 -2.04 18.56 -37.51
CA GLY A 608 -2.51 17.48 -36.64
C GLY A 608 -1.48 16.92 -35.66
N LYS A 609 -0.25 17.47 -35.55
CA LYS A 609 0.81 16.97 -34.63
C LYS A 609 0.33 16.81 -33.18
N THR A 610 -0.25 17.83 -32.61
CA THR A 610 -0.79 17.82 -31.23
C THR A 610 -2.04 16.95 -31.12
N GLU A 611 -2.84 16.85 -32.18
CA GLU A 611 -4.06 16.02 -32.20
C GLU A 611 -3.72 14.53 -32.17
N LEU A 612 -2.66 14.11 -32.86
CA LEU A 612 -2.19 12.73 -32.80
C LEU A 612 -1.70 12.37 -31.38
N ALA A 613 -0.99 13.30 -30.70
CA ALA A 613 -0.57 13.09 -29.32
C ALA A 613 -1.76 12.92 -28.38
N LYS A 614 -2.83 13.70 -28.55
CA LYS A 614 -4.09 13.58 -27.78
C LYS A 614 -4.83 12.29 -28.09
N ALA A 615 -4.93 11.92 -29.35
CA ALA A 615 -5.57 10.68 -29.77
C ALA A 615 -4.86 9.45 -29.19
N LEU A 616 -3.52 9.48 -29.12
CA LEU A 616 -2.72 8.46 -28.49
C LEU A 616 -2.96 8.38 -26.97
N ALA A 617 -3.01 9.52 -26.30
CA ALA A 617 -3.28 9.58 -24.87
C ALA A 617 -4.66 8.99 -24.56
N GLU A 618 -5.72 9.39 -25.30
CA GLU A 618 -7.06 8.88 -25.14
C GLU A 618 -7.15 7.38 -25.39
N TYR A 619 -6.53 6.90 -26.46
CA TYR A 619 -6.65 5.50 -26.84
C TYR A 619 -5.85 4.54 -25.96
N LEU A 620 -4.61 4.92 -25.62
CA LEU A 620 -3.71 4.06 -24.82
C LEU A 620 -3.97 4.14 -23.31
N PHE A 621 -4.39 5.32 -22.84
CA PHE A 621 -4.54 5.59 -21.41
C PHE A 621 -5.99 5.91 -21.00
N ASP A 622 -6.94 5.84 -21.95
CA ASP A 622 -8.38 6.08 -21.75
C ASP A 622 -8.71 7.48 -21.16
N ASP A 623 -7.75 8.41 -21.28
CA ASP A 623 -7.89 9.81 -20.81
C ASP A 623 -7.11 10.75 -21.74
N GLU A 624 -7.80 11.65 -22.43
CA GLU A 624 -7.18 12.70 -23.25
C GLU A 624 -6.24 13.59 -22.42
N ASN A 625 -6.49 13.73 -21.12
CA ASN A 625 -5.66 14.50 -20.20
C ASN A 625 -4.45 13.72 -19.66
N ALA A 626 -4.28 12.44 -20.03
CA ALA A 626 -3.06 11.69 -19.76
C ALA A 626 -1.90 12.14 -20.66
N MET A 627 -1.81 13.45 -20.90
CA MET A 627 -0.79 14.11 -21.68
C MET A 627 -0.20 15.28 -20.90
N THR A 628 1.12 15.28 -20.74
CA THR A 628 1.87 16.40 -20.19
C THR A 628 2.44 17.23 -21.36
N ARG A 629 1.91 18.42 -21.53
CA ARG A 629 2.41 19.35 -22.56
C ARG A 629 3.35 20.37 -21.95
N ILE A 630 4.54 20.48 -22.52
CA ILE A 630 5.57 21.45 -22.15
C ILE A 630 5.94 22.24 -23.41
N ASP A 631 5.75 23.55 -23.37
CA ASP A 631 6.13 24.46 -24.46
C ASP A 631 7.59 24.85 -24.30
N MET A 632 8.44 24.40 -25.22
CA MET A 632 9.88 24.66 -25.17
C MET A 632 10.26 26.14 -25.43
N SER A 633 9.32 26.95 -25.88
CA SER A 633 9.53 28.40 -26.00
C SER A 633 9.69 29.09 -24.63
N GLU A 634 9.22 28.47 -23.55
CA GLU A 634 9.44 28.94 -22.18
C GLU A 634 10.82 28.57 -21.61
N TYR A 635 11.59 27.74 -22.32
CA TYR A 635 12.89 27.20 -21.89
C TYR A 635 14.05 27.62 -22.79
N GLN A 636 14.02 28.84 -23.28
CA GLN A 636 15.05 29.43 -24.15
C GLN A 636 16.30 29.85 -23.39
N GLU A 637 16.20 30.07 -22.08
CA GLU A 637 17.30 30.54 -21.25
C GLU A 637 17.86 29.42 -20.37
N LYS A 638 19.17 29.50 -20.05
CA LYS A 638 19.86 28.52 -19.22
C LYS A 638 19.19 28.30 -17.86
N HIS A 639 18.69 29.36 -17.25
CA HIS A 639 18.01 29.28 -15.95
C HIS A 639 16.62 28.61 -16.04
N ALA A 640 15.98 28.67 -17.19
CA ALA A 640 14.69 28.01 -17.38
C ALA A 640 14.81 26.48 -17.42
N VAL A 641 15.94 25.94 -17.89
CA VAL A 641 16.19 24.49 -17.96
C VAL A 641 16.15 23.83 -16.58
N SER A 642 16.60 24.52 -15.54
CA SER A 642 16.52 24.02 -14.17
C SER A 642 15.08 23.81 -13.67
N ARG A 643 14.07 24.48 -14.27
CA ARG A 643 12.66 24.24 -13.93
C ARG A 643 12.16 22.88 -14.42
N LEU A 644 12.79 22.26 -15.44
CA LEU A 644 12.43 20.92 -15.89
C LEU A 644 12.81 19.83 -14.89
N VAL A 645 13.97 19.96 -14.25
CA VAL A 645 14.56 18.95 -13.36
C VAL A 645 14.48 19.33 -11.89
N GLY A 646 14.31 20.61 -11.59
CA GLY A 646 14.31 21.21 -10.27
C GLY A 646 15.49 22.16 -10.06
N ALA A 647 15.31 23.15 -9.19
CA ALA A 647 16.36 24.11 -8.84
C ALA A 647 17.43 23.48 -7.93
N PRO A 648 18.71 23.86 -8.07
CA PRO A 648 19.77 23.43 -7.16
C PRO A 648 19.52 23.89 -5.70
N PRO A 649 20.09 23.23 -4.69
CA PRO A 649 20.00 23.67 -3.30
C PRO A 649 20.42 25.13 -3.13
N GLY A 650 19.60 25.90 -2.42
CA GLY A 650 19.85 27.32 -2.16
C GLY A 650 19.26 28.30 -3.18
N TYR A 651 18.62 27.84 -4.25
CA TYR A 651 17.94 28.69 -5.22
C TYR A 651 16.42 28.71 -4.98
N VAL A 652 15.77 29.82 -5.38
CA VAL A 652 14.30 29.95 -5.31
C VAL A 652 13.65 28.85 -6.16
N GLY A 653 12.65 28.16 -5.60
CA GLY A 653 11.96 27.03 -6.25
C GLY A 653 12.55 25.65 -5.99
N TYR A 654 13.57 25.51 -5.12
CA TYR A 654 14.12 24.20 -4.75
C TYR A 654 13.06 23.24 -4.15
N GLU A 655 12.09 23.77 -3.41
CA GLU A 655 11.04 22.95 -2.80
C GLU A 655 9.98 22.46 -3.78
N GLU A 656 9.78 23.14 -4.91
CA GLU A 656 8.70 22.84 -5.86
C GLU A 656 8.97 21.61 -6.75
N GLY A 657 10.23 21.17 -6.86
CA GLY A 657 10.62 20.10 -7.78
C GLY A 657 10.66 20.52 -9.25
N GLY A 658 11.04 19.61 -10.15
CA GLY A 658 11.07 19.88 -11.59
C GLY A 658 9.74 19.64 -12.27
N GLN A 659 9.31 20.51 -13.17
CA GLN A 659 8.02 20.36 -13.87
C GLN A 659 7.90 19.03 -14.61
N LEU A 660 8.96 18.64 -15.35
CA LEU A 660 8.96 17.38 -16.09
C LEU A 660 9.05 16.17 -15.16
N THR A 661 9.95 16.21 -14.18
CA THR A 661 10.14 15.09 -13.24
C THR A 661 8.93 14.88 -12.33
N GLU A 662 8.31 15.95 -11.83
CA GLU A 662 7.09 15.83 -11.01
C GLU A 662 5.87 15.40 -11.82
N ALA A 663 5.72 15.87 -13.07
CA ALA A 663 4.62 15.44 -13.93
C ALA A 663 4.68 13.93 -14.19
N VAL A 664 5.86 13.39 -14.51
CA VAL A 664 6.05 11.95 -14.79
C VAL A 664 5.94 11.12 -13.50
N ARG A 665 6.44 11.61 -12.37
CA ARG A 665 6.26 10.92 -11.08
C ARG A 665 4.79 10.79 -10.68
N ARG A 666 3.99 11.82 -10.96
CA ARG A 666 2.53 11.79 -10.69
C ARG A 666 1.77 10.94 -11.69
N ARG A 667 2.21 10.92 -12.95
CA ARG A 667 1.59 10.17 -14.05
C ARG A 667 2.67 9.46 -14.87
N PRO A 668 3.18 8.33 -14.39
CA PRO A 668 4.23 7.57 -15.06
C PRO A 668 3.75 6.92 -16.38
N TYR A 669 2.42 6.91 -16.61
CA TYR A 669 1.76 6.49 -17.84
C TYR A 669 1.14 7.71 -18.49
N SER A 670 1.86 8.30 -19.43
CA SER A 670 1.38 9.50 -20.12
C SER A 670 2.12 9.72 -21.44
N VAL A 671 1.51 10.53 -22.28
CA VAL A 671 2.19 11.12 -23.44
C VAL A 671 2.86 12.41 -22.97
N ILE A 672 4.15 12.54 -23.21
CA ILE A 672 4.91 13.75 -22.97
C ILE A 672 5.07 14.48 -24.29
N LEU A 673 4.42 15.62 -24.43
CA LEU A 673 4.50 16.46 -25.60
C LEU A 673 5.42 17.66 -25.33
N LEU A 674 6.59 17.67 -25.97
CA LEU A 674 7.54 18.78 -25.97
C LEU A 674 7.32 19.60 -27.24
N ASP A 675 6.61 20.71 -27.11
CA ASP A 675 6.20 21.52 -28.24
C ASP A 675 7.30 22.54 -28.60
N GLU A 676 7.55 22.75 -29.90
CA GLU A 676 8.54 23.68 -30.46
C GLU A 676 9.98 23.46 -29.93
N ILE A 677 10.44 22.19 -30.02
CA ILE A 677 11.74 21.76 -29.47
C ILE A 677 12.94 22.57 -29.99
N GLU A 678 12.85 23.12 -31.17
CA GLU A 678 13.89 23.98 -31.79
C GLU A 678 14.14 25.28 -31.02
N LYS A 679 13.22 25.68 -30.16
CA LYS A 679 13.35 26.90 -29.34
C LYS A 679 14.02 26.65 -28.01
N ALA A 680 14.21 25.37 -27.63
CA ALA A 680 14.79 24.98 -26.35
C ALA A 680 16.29 25.39 -26.28
N TYR A 681 16.73 25.75 -25.06
CA TYR A 681 18.14 25.96 -24.79
C TYR A 681 18.93 24.65 -25.01
N PRO A 682 20.16 24.70 -25.54
CA PRO A 682 20.94 23.49 -25.88
C PRO A 682 21.13 22.48 -24.77
N ASP A 683 21.19 22.90 -23.50
CA ASP A 683 21.32 21.98 -22.35
C ASP A 683 20.07 21.11 -22.13
N THR A 684 18.91 21.50 -22.66
CA THR A 684 17.68 20.68 -22.61
C THR A 684 17.86 19.37 -23.35
N PHE A 685 18.60 19.38 -24.47
CA PHE A 685 18.90 18.15 -25.22
C PHE A 685 19.74 17.17 -24.43
N ASN A 686 20.65 17.66 -23.56
CA ASN A 686 21.46 16.78 -22.70
C ASN A 686 20.59 16.04 -21.65
N ILE A 687 19.58 16.72 -21.10
CA ILE A 687 18.61 16.12 -20.17
C ILE A 687 17.77 15.07 -20.90
N LEU A 688 17.27 15.40 -22.09
CA LEU A 688 16.46 14.48 -22.88
C LEU A 688 17.27 13.26 -23.36
N LEU A 689 18.58 13.39 -23.65
CA LEU A 689 19.43 12.24 -23.95
C LEU A 689 19.41 11.21 -22.82
N GLN A 690 19.51 11.62 -21.57
CA GLN A 690 19.42 10.70 -20.44
C GLN A 690 18.07 9.99 -20.40
N VAL A 691 16.99 10.71 -20.64
CA VAL A 691 15.64 10.13 -20.68
C VAL A 691 15.48 9.12 -21.82
N LEU A 692 15.97 9.43 -23.01
CA LEU A 692 15.88 8.57 -24.20
C LEU A 692 16.73 7.31 -24.10
N ASP A 693 17.87 7.36 -23.39
CA ASP A 693 18.78 6.22 -23.23
C ASP A 693 18.42 5.31 -22.06
N GLU A 694 18.18 5.93 -20.89
CA GLU A 694 18.03 5.20 -19.65
C GLU A 694 16.55 5.10 -19.17
N GLY A 695 15.64 5.83 -19.83
CA GLY A 695 14.23 5.90 -19.43
C GLY A 695 14.02 6.43 -18.02
N ARG A 696 14.98 7.20 -17.50
CA ARG A 696 14.88 7.78 -16.15
C ARG A 696 15.54 9.16 -16.11
N LEU A 697 15.07 9.98 -15.19
CA LEU A 697 15.64 11.29 -14.92
C LEU A 697 15.64 11.56 -13.42
N THR A 698 16.82 11.86 -12.86
CA THR A 698 16.94 12.16 -11.44
C THR A 698 16.81 13.66 -11.21
N ASP A 699 15.94 14.07 -10.31
CA ASP A 699 15.76 15.47 -9.93
C ASP A 699 16.90 15.96 -9.01
N ASN A 700 16.98 17.26 -8.77
CA ASN A 700 18.00 17.85 -7.91
C ASN A 700 17.83 17.50 -6.40
N LYS A 701 16.78 16.79 -6.02
CA LYS A 701 16.57 16.22 -4.69
C LYS A 701 17.02 14.75 -4.61
N GLY A 702 17.60 14.19 -5.68
CA GLY A 702 17.99 12.78 -5.76
C GLY A 702 16.85 11.81 -6.06
N ARG A 703 15.63 12.30 -6.35
CA ARG A 703 14.47 11.46 -6.64
C ARG A 703 14.43 11.14 -8.12
N THR A 704 14.29 9.88 -8.47
CA THR A 704 14.22 9.41 -9.86
C THR A 704 12.78 9.42 -10.38
N ALA A 705 12.57 10.00 -11.56
CA ALA A 705 11.34 9.88 -12.35
C ALA A 705 11.55 8.81 -13.42
N ASP A 706 10.62 7.86 -13.53
CA ASP A 706 10.66 6.75 -14.47
C ASP A 706 9.84 7.06 -15.73
N PHE A 707 10.51 7.08 -16.88
CA PHE A 707 9.93 7.37 -18.20
C PHE A 707 9.68 6.12 -19.04
N LYS A 708 9.98 4.90 -18.55
CA LYS A 708 9.88 3.66 -19.32
C LYS A 708 8.48 3.40 -19.87
N ASN A 709 7.47 3.90 -19.18
CA ASN A 709 6.07 3.74 -19.54
C ASN A 709 5.47 4.99 -20.20
N THR A 710 6.30 5.93 -20.63
CA THR A 710 5.86 7.15 -21.33
C THR A 710 6.08 7.06 -22.82
N ILE A 711 5.31 7.83 -23.59
CA ILE A 711 5.55 8.11 -25.01
C ILE A 711 6.01 9.55 -25.10
N ILE A 712 7.19 9.78 -25.68
CA ILE A 712 7.76 11.12 -25.83
C ILE A 712 7.55 11.59 -27.24
N ILE A 713 6.83 12.69 -27.40
CA ILE A 713 6.58 13.34 -28.69
C ILE A 713 7.17 14.73 -28.64
N MET A 714 8.08 15.00 -29.53
CA MET A 714 8.66 16.32 -29.74
C MET A 714 8.11 16.91 -31.03
N THR A 715 7.61 18.15 -31.02
CA THR A 715 7.15 18.81 -32.24
C THR A 715 8.11 19.90 -32.66
N SER A 716 8.26 20.09 -33.96
CA SER A 716 9.02 21.17 -34.53
C SER A 716 8.35 21.72 -35.79
N ASN A 717 8.48 23.00 -35.98
CA ASN A 717 8.08 23.70 -37.20
C ASN A 717 9.28 23.97 -38.14
N MET A 718 10.43 23.38 -37.83
CA MET A 718 11.64 23.50 -38.61
C MET A 718 11.43 22.98 -40.03
N GLY A 719 11.88 23.70 -41.03
CA GLY A 719 11.71 23.31 -42.43
C GLY A 719 10.30 23.55 -43.00
N SER A 720 9.39 24.21 -42.29
CA SER A 720 8.01 24.46 -42.76
C SER A 720 7.98 25.18 -44.12
N GLN A 721 8.89 26.09 -44.39
CA GLN A 721 9.02 26.78 -45.69
C GLN A 721 9.46 25.83 -46.80
N LEU A 722 10.46 24.98 -46.53
CA LEU A 722 10.94 23.98 -47.48
C LEU A 722 9.85 23.00 -47.87
N ILE A 723 9.04 22.55 -46.87
CA ILE A 723 7.91 21.68 -47.12
C ILE A 723 6.91 22.39 -48.06
N GLN A 724 6.56 23.62 -47.75
CA GLN A 724 5.59 24.37 -48.54
C GLN A 724 6.08 24.63 -49.97
N GLU A 725 7.32 25.06 -50.15
CA GLU A 725 7.96 25.24 -51.43
C GLU A 725 8.02 23.97 -52.29
N ALA A 726 8.31 22.80 -51.65
CA ALA A 726 8.30 21.53 -52.36
C ALA A 726 6.90 21.14 -52.83
N PHE A 727 5.87 21.33 -52.01
CA PHE A 727 4.48 21.03 -52.37
C PHE A 727 3.94 22.00 -53.41
N ASP A 728 4.30 23.27 -53.38
CA ASP A 728 3.95 24.25 -54.43
C ASP A 728 4.63 23.93 -55.75
N LYS A 729 5.90 23.52 -55.71
CA LYS A 729 6.69 23.18 -56.89
C LYS A 729 6.25 21.90 -57.58
N TYR A 730 5.87 20.90 -56.81
CA TYR A 730 5.44 19.59 -57.31
C TYR A 730 3.96 19.32 -57.04
N ALA A 731 3.10 20.34 -57.26
CA ALA A 731 1.65 20.26 -56.95
C ALA A 731 0.90 19.09 -57.62
N ASN A 732 1.41 18.58 -58.75
CA ASN A 732 0.83 17.44 -59.47
C ASN A 732 1.51 16.08 -59.16
N ASP A 733 2.56 16.07 -58.35
CA ASP A 733 3.33 14.87 -57.98
C ASP A 733 3.63 14.89 -56.48
N THR A 734 2.63 14.44 -55.72
CA THR A 734 2.67 14.48 -54.24
C THR A 734 3.79 13.62 -53.67
N GLU A 735 4.09 12.45 -54.29
CA GLU A 735 5.15 11.54 -53.79
C GLU A 735 6.51 12.20 -53.91
N ARG A 736 6.76 12.87 -55.02
CA ARG A 736 8.02 13.60 -55.27
C ARG A 736 8.13 14.84 -54.37
N ALA A 737 7.03 15.52 -54.08
CA ALA A 737 6.99 16.62 -53.11
C ALA A 737 7.38 16.15 -51.71
N ILE A 738 6.83 15.01 -51.27
CA ILE A 738 7.14 14.37 -49.99
C ILE A 738 8.61 13.97 -49.91
N GLU A 739 9.13 13.28 -50.90
CA GLU A 739 10.50 12.77 -50.91
C GLU A 739 11.53 13.95 -50.94
N THR A 740 11.28 14.98 -51.77
CA THR A 740 12.14 16.15 -51.81
C THR A 740 12.16 16.92 -50.49
N SER A 741 10.97 17.21 -49.95
CA SER A 741 10.86 17.93 -48.69
C SER A 741 11.46 17.16 -47.52
N LYS A 742 11.27 15.84 -47.46
CA LYS A 742 11.86 14.96 -46.45
C LYS A 742 13.37 15.02 -46.44
N ASN A 743 14.01 14.95 -47.64
CA ASN A 743 15.46 15.03 -47.78
C ASN A 743 16.00 16.40 -47.36
N GLU A 744 15.36 17.47 -47.79
CA GLU A 744 15.79 18.85 -47.46
C GLU A 744 15.62 19.17 -45.98
N VAL A 745 14.52 18.77 -45.37
CA VAL A 745 14.25 18.96 -43.95
C VAL A 745 15.18 18.10 -43.07
N LEU A 746 15.49 16.87 -43.47
CA LEU A 746 16.45 16.03 -42.76
C LEU A 746 17.87 16.60 -42.83
N GLN A 747 18.27 17.22 -43.97
CA GLN A 747 19.54 17.93 -44.06
C GLN A 747 19.60 19.15 -43.12
N LEU A 748 18.55 19.95 -43.10
CA LEU A 748 18.43 21.07 -42.16
C LEU A 748 18.50 20.62 -40.71
N LEU A 749 17.82 19.55 -40.39
CA LEU A 749 17.78 18.97 -39.04
C LEU A 749 19.18 18.51 -38.58
N LYS A 750 19.94 17.82 -39.44
CA LYS A 750 21.33 17.41 -39.17
C LYS A 750 22.30 18.56 -38.95
N GLN A 751 22.00 19.73 -39.50
CA GLN A 751 22.79 20.96 -39.29
C GLN A 751 22.45 21.67 -37.97
N THR A 752 21.21 21.52 -37.50
CA THR A 752 20.67 22.29 -36.37
C THR A 752 20.67 21.52 -35.06
N VAL A 753 20.40 20.22 -35.13
CA VAL A 753 20.29 19.33 -33.96
C VAL A 753 21.47 18.37 -33.93
N ARG A 754 22.02 18.12 -32.75
CA ARG A 754 23.19 17.21 -32.57
C ARG A 754 22.90 15.82 -33.09
N PRO A 755 23.80 15.19 -33.86
CA PRO A 755 23.61 13.84 -34.39
C PRO A 755 23.35 12.78 -33.30
N GLU A 756 23.97 12.94 -32.12
CA GLU A 756 23.77 12.06 -30.96
C GLU A 756 22.33 12.02 -30.53
N PHE A 757 21.66 13.17 -30.53
CA PHE A 757 20.24 13.24 -30.13
C PHE A 757 19.33 12.60 -31.18
N LEU A 758 19.58 12.86 -32.46
CA LEU A 758 18.78 12.29 -33.57
C LEU A 758 18.87 10.77 -33.62
N ASN A 759 20.04 10.21 -33.28
CA ASN A 759 20.24 8.74 -33.24
C ASN A 759 19.54 8.03 -32.07
N ARG A 760 19.02 8.77 -31.09
CA ARG A 760 18.31 8.23 -29.93
C ARG A 760 16.80 8.27 -30.07
N ILE A 761 16.31 9.01 -31.04
CA ILE A 761 14.90 9.10 -31.39
C ILE A 761 14.52 7.85 -32.18
N ASP A 762 13.41 7.21 -31.84
CA ASP A 762 12.95 5.98 -32.51
C ASP A 762 12.52 6.28 -33.94
N ASP A 763 11.82 7.41 -34.18
CA ASP A 763 11.45 7.82 -35.55
C ASP A 763 11.30 9.35 -35.69
N ILE A 764 11.63 9.83 -36.89
CA ILE A 764 11.51 11.24 -37.31
C ILE A 764 10.43 11.30 -38.38
N ILE A 765 9.28 11.81 -38.03
CA ILE A 765 8.05 11.73 -38.82
C ILE A 765 7.70 13.09 -39.40
N MET A 766 7.52 13.13 -40.70
CA MET A 766 7.13 14.34 -41.41
C MET A 766 5.61 14.37 -41.65
N PHE A 767 4.95 15.38 -41.11
CA PHE A 767 3.52 15.64 -41.34
C PHE A 767 3.37 16.40 -42.67
N THR A 768 2.54 15.88 -43.54
CA THR A 768 2.24 16.47 -44.84
C THR A 768 1.23 17.61 -44.74
N PRO A 769 1.27 18.62 -45.60
CA PRO A 769 0.25 19.65 -45.69
C PRO A 769 -1.12 19.05 -45.97
N LEU A 770 -2.19 19.60 -45.37
CA LEU A 770 -3.55 19.12 -45.55
C LEU A 770 -4.10 19.53 -46.92
N ASN A 771 -4.73 18.62 -47.63
CA ASN A 771 -5.46 18.89 -48.87
C ASN A 771 -6.94 19.26 -48.59
N ALA A 772 -7.66 19.69 -49.62
CA ALA A 772 -9.05 20.12 -49.50
C ALA A 772 -9.99 18.99 -48.94
N ASN A 773 -9.75 17.73 -49.31
CA ASN A 773 -10.53 16.61 -48.82
C ASN A 773 -10.27 16.36 -47.34
N ASN A 774 -9.03 16.49 -46.89
CA ASN A 774 -8.65 16.38 -45.48
C ASN A 774 -9.36 17.45 -44.66
N ILE A 775 -9.39 18.70 -45.14
CA ILE A 775 -10.06 19.81 -44.47
C ILE A 775 -11.59 19.55 -44.37
N ARG A 776 -12.20 19.04 -45.43
CA ARG A 776 -13.63 18.65 -45.41
C ARG A 776 -13.91 17.61 -44.32
N SER A 777 -13.08 16.58 -44.25
CA SER A 777 -13.21 15.54 -43.22
C SER A 777 -13.00 16.09 -41.81
N ILE A 778 -12.04 16.99 -41.60
CA ILE A 778 -11.80 17.67 -40.31
C ILE A 778 -12.99 18.54 -39.91
N VAL A 779 -13.57 19.30 -40.86
CA VAL A 779 -14.80 20.08 -40.59
C VAL A 779 -15.92 19.18 -40.13
N ARG A 780 -16.14 18.06 -40.83
CA ARG A 780 -17.18 17.08 -40.46
C ARG A 780 -16.97 16.54 -39.05
N LEU A 781 -15.76 16.11 -38.70
CA LEU A 781 -15.44 15.62 -37.34
C LEU A 781 -15.68 16.68 -36.26
N GLN A 782 -15.27 17.93 -36.50
CA GLN A 782 -15.50 19.00 -35.53
C GLN A 782 -16.96 19.41 -35.42
N LEU A 783 -17.69 19.35 -36.51
CA LEU A 783 -19.12 19.62 -36.54
C LEU A 783 -19.90 18.52 -35.83
N ASP A 784 -19.57 17.23 -36.04
CA ASP A 784 -20.16 16.10 -35.34
C ASP A 784 -19.96 16.20 -33.81
N ALA A 785 -18.81 16.72 -33.34
CA ALA A 785 -18.58 16.98 -31.93
C ALA A 785 -19.51 18.09 -31.39
N VAL A 786 -19.75 19.12 -32.17
CA VAL A 786 -20.71 20.20 -31.84
C VAL A 786 -22.14 19.69 -31.85
N ILE A 787 -22.53 18.87 -32.83
CA ILE A 787 -23.83 18.25 -32.91
C ILE A 787 -24.12 17.39 -31.68
N LYS A 788 -23.17 16.53 -31.29
CA LYS A 788 -23.25 15.73 -30.04
C LYS A 788 -23.38 16.58 -28.78
N MET A 789 -22.68 17.72 -28.74
CA MET A 789 -22.77 18.64 -27.59
C MET A 789 -24.17 19.28 -27.50
N VAL A 790 -24.72 19.73 -28.63
CA VAL A 790 -26.00 20.40 -28.69
C VAL A 790 -27.17 19.42 -28.50
N ALA A 791 -27.02 18.17 -28.95
CA ALA A 791 -27.99 17.10 -28.71
C ALA A 791 -28.25 16.82 -27.22
N LYS A 792 -27.31 17.06 -26.34
CA LYS A 792 -27.47 16.95 -24.86
C LYS A 792 -28.47 18.00 -24.33
N GLU A 793 -28.64 19.11 -25.03
CA GLU A 793 -29.61 20.15 -24.71
C GLU A 793 -30.99 19.90 -25.35
N GLY A 794 -31.17 18.77 -26.01
CA GLY A 794 -32.44 18.40 -26.66
C GLY A 794 -32.61 18.99 -28.04
N ILE A 795 -31.58 19.42 -28.74
CA ILE A 795 -31.63 19.98 -30.09
C ILE A 795 -30.87 19.05 -31.03
N LEU A 796 -31.54 18.53 -32.05
CA LEU A 796 -30.92 17.70 -33.06
C LEU A 796 -30.52 18.57 -34.25
N ILE A 797 -29.26 18.46 -34.68
CA ILE A 797 -28.73 19.16 -35.85
C ILE A 797 -28.25 18.13 -36.85
N ASP A 798 -28.61 18.34 -38.13
CA ASP A 798 -28.02 17.66 -39.26
C ASP A 798 -27.38 18.69 -40.20
N ALA A 799 -26.36 18.31 -40.96
CA ALA A 799 -25.59 19.22 -41.80
C ALA A 799 -25.50 18.71 -43.23
N THR A 800 -25.81 19.58 -44.17
CA THR A 800 -25.67 19.26 -45.60
C THR A 800 -24.20 19.28 -46.03
N ASP A 801 -23.89 18.56 -47.12
CA ASP A 801 -22.54 18.57 -47.70
C ASP A 801 -22.12 19.98 -48.15
N GLU A 802 -23.08 20.80 -48.61
CA GLU A 802 -22.87 22.21 -49.02
C GLU A 802 -22.45 23.09 -47.82
N ALA A 803 -23.04 22.85 -46.64
CA ALA A 803 -22.63 23.53 -45.43
C ALA A 803 -21.22 23.13 -44.99
N ILE A 804 -20.86 21.86 -45.14
CA ILE A 804 -19.51 21.35 -44.82
C ILE A 804 -18.47 21.97 -45.78
N ASP A 805 -18.79 22.01 -47.08
CA ASP A 805 -17.93 22.59 -48.11
C ASP A 805 -17.73 24.10 -47.90
N TYR A 806 -18.77 24.81 -47.52
CA TYR A 806 -18.68 26.25 -47.17
C TYR A 806 -17.79 26.47 -45.95
N LEU A 807 -17.93 25.68 -44.87
CA LEU A 807 -17.10 25.78 -43.70
C LEU A 807 -15.63 25.40 -43.99
N ALA A 808 -15.40 24.39 -44.84
CA ALA A 808 -14.11 23.94 -45.26
C ALA A 808 -13.38 25.02 -46.06
N GLN A 809 -14.06 25.64 -47.02
CA GLN A 809 -13.50 26.71 -47.85
C GLN A 809 -13.12 27.94 -47.01
N LYS A 810 -13.93 28.33 -46.05
CA LYS A 810 -13.66 29.42 -45.13
C LYS A 810 -12.62 29.07 -44.04
N GLY A 811 -12.53 27.78 -43.67
CA GLY A 811 -11.69 27.28 -42.58
C GLY A 811 -10.29 26.89 -43.04
N PHE A 812 -10.04 26.80 -44.31
CA PHE A 812 -8.74 26.43 -44.85
C PHE A 812 -7.83 27.68 -45.01
N ASP A 813 -6.63 27.60 -44.44
CA ASP A 813 -5.58 28.56 -44.64
C ASP A 813 -4.28 27.80 -44.96
N PRO A 814 -3.60 28.08 -46.11
CA PRO A 814 -2.38 27.36 -46.47
C PRO A 814 -1.24 27.45 -45.44
N GLN A 815 -1.18 28.57 -44.69
CA GLN A 815 -0.14 28.76 -43.67
C GLN A 815 -0.49 28.18 -42.30
N PHE A 816 -1.79 28.22 -41.95
CA PHE A 816 -2.28 27.81 -40.62
C PHE A 816 -3.01 26.45 -40.61
N GLY A 817 -3.12 25.79 -41.77
CA GLY A 817 -3.76 24.48 -41.92
C GLY A 817 -5.22 24.48 -41.47
N ALA A 818 -5.60 23.51 -40.65
CA ALA A 818 -6.96 23.36 -40.09
C ALA A 818 -7.21 24.19 -38.80
N ARG A 819 -6.23 24.94 -38.30
CA ARG A 819 -6.37 25.72 -37.06
C ARG A 819 -7.53 26.73 -37.09
N PRO A 820 -7.83 27.43 -38.20
CA PRO A 820 -8.97 28.34 -38.27
C PRO A 820 -10.34 27.65 -38.23
N VAL A 821 -10.47 26.35 -38.59
CA VAL A 821 -11.74 25.63 -38.72
C VAL A 821 -12.55 25.73 -37.42
N LYS A 822 -11.96 25.45 -36.27
CA LYS A 822 -12.62 25.53 -34.97
C LYS A 822 -13.21 26.91 -34.67
N ARG A 823 -12.46 27.97 -35.02
CA ARG A 823 -12.90 29.37 -34.83
C ARG A 823 -14.07 29.71 -35.75
N ILE A 824 -14.04 29.19 -36.99
CA ILE A 824 -15.11 29.44 -37.96
C ILE A 824 -16.37 28.71 -37.55
N ILE A 825 -16.30 27.45 -37.14
CA ILE A 825 -17.44 26.71 -36.58
C ILE A 825 -18.02 27.46 -35.36
N GLN A 826 -17.18 27.94 -34.45
CA GLN A 826 -17.65 28.73 -33.32
C GLN A 826 -18.38 30.01 -33.77
N LYS A 827 -17.83 30.74 -34.74
CA LYS A 827 -18.38 32.02 -35.19
C LYS A 827 -19.63 31.84 -36.02
N GLU A 828 -19.59 30.94 -37.01
CA GLU A 828 -20.63 30.81 -38.03
C GLU A 828 -21.74 29.82 -37.59
N VAL A 829 -21.46 28.84 -36.75
CA VAL A 829 -22.42 27.85 -36.29
C VAL A 829 -22.87 28.18 -34.86
N LEU A 830 -21.99 28.03 -33.87
CA LEU A 830 -22.37 28.15 -32.45
C LEU A 830 -22.93 29.51 -32.07
N ASN A 831 -22.24 30.61 -32.47
CA ASN A 831 -22.70 31.98 -32.14
C ASN A 831 -24.03 32.34 -32.81
N ARG A 832 -24.28 31.80 -33.99
CA ARG A 832 -25.59 32.02 -34.67
C ARG A 832 -26.67 31.15 -34.07
N LEU A 833 -26.39 29.88 -33.84
CA LEU A 833 -27.30 28.95 -33.20
C LEU A 833 -27.76 29.46 -31.82
N SER A 834 -26.82 29.94 -31.00
CA SER A 834 -27.14 30.50 -29.69
C SER A 834 -28.06 31.71 -29.76
N LYS A 835 -27.95 32.55 -30.78
CA LYS A 835 -28.87 33.67 -31.01
C LYS A 835 -30.28 33.20 -31.41
N GLU A 836 -30.42 32.21 -32.29
CA GLU A 836 -31.68 31.64 -32.71
C GLU A 836 -32.38 30.93 -31.55
N ILE A 837 -31.63 30.24 -30.68
CA ILE A 837 -32.20 29.60 -29.47
C ILE A 837 -32.70 30.69 -28.48
N LEU A 838 -31.88 31.71 -28.21
CA LEU A 838 -32.24 32.78 -27.28
C LEU A 838 -33.36 33.69 -27.79
N SER A 839 -33.55 33.81 -29.15
CA SER A 839 -34.68 34.52 -29.74
C SER A 839 -35.94 33.71 -29.76
N GLY A 840 -35.94 32.46 -29.36
CA GLY A 840 -37.11 31.59 -29.36
C GLY A 840 -37.47 31.02 -30.71
N ASN A 841 -36.64 31.19 -31.75
CA ASN A 841 -36.90 30.64 -33.09
C ASN A 841 -36.63 29.12 -33.17
N ILE A 842 -35.86 28.60 -32.22
CA ILE A 842 -35.54 27.19 -32.12
C ILE A 842 -35.99 26.70 -30.74
N HIS A 843 -36.84 25.66 -30.75
CA HIS A 843 -37.37 25.03 -29.53
C HIS A 843 -36.65 23.71 -29.23
N LYS A 844 -36.70 23.27 -27.97
CA LYS A 844 -36.26 21.92 -27.58
C LYS A 844 -37.05 20.88 -28.37
N ASP A 845 -36.41 19.77 -28.68
CA ASP A 845 -36.95 18.67 -29.50
C ASP A 845 -37.18 18.99 -31.00
N SER A 846 -36.58 20.10 -31.51
CA SER A 846 -36.57 20.40 -32.95
C SER A 846 -35.36 19.79 -33.66
N THR A 847 -35.56 19.32 -34.88
CA THR A 847 -34.47 18.93 -35.79
C THR A 847 -34.16 20.07 -36.72
N ILE A 848 -32.89 20.54 -36.73
CA ILE A 848 -32.41 21.67 -37.51
C ILE A 848 -31.49 21.16 -38.61
N LEU A 849 -31.75 21.54 -39.84
CA LEU A 849 -30.84 21.31 -40.95
C LEU A 849 -29.93 22.51 -41.14
N LEU A 850 -28.63 22.31 -40.98
CA LEU A 850 -27.60 23.30 -41.31
C LEU A 850 -27.29 23.22 -42.80
N ASP A 851 -27.62 24.28 -43.54
CA ASP A 851 -27.43 24.33 -45.00
C ASP A 851 -26.64 25.60 -45.40
N ALA A 852 -26.06 25.58 -46.58
CA ALA A 852 -25.41 26.76 -47.18
C ALA A 852 -26.17 27.22 -48.41
N PHE A 853 -26.68 28.47 -48.37
CA PHE A 853 -27.38 29.07 -49.47
C PHE A 853 -26.86 30.50 -49.73
N ASP A 854 -26.61 30.80 -50.98
CA ASP A 854 -26.13 32.13 -51.45
C ASP A 854 -24.88 32.62 -50.65
N GLY A 855 -23.92 31.73 -50.40
CA GLY A 855 -22.69 32.03 -49.71
C GLY A 855 -22.83 32.36 -48.21
N LYS A 856 -23.93 31.90 -47.59
CA LYS A 856 -24.20 32.06 -46.16
C LYS A 856 -24.76 30.77 -45.58
N LEU A 857 -24.39 30.48 -44.30
CA LEU A 857 -25.01 29.37 -43.54
C LEU A 857 -26.41 29.77 -43.13
N VAL A 858 -27.38 28.85 -43.26
CA VAL A 858 -28.78 29.00 -42.93
C VAL A 858 -29.21 27.82 -42.10
N PHE A 859 -29.98 28.10 -41.02
CA PHE A 859 -30.65 27.08 -40.21
C PHE A 859 -32.08 26.89 -40.74
N ARG A 860 -32.39 25.69 -41.12
CA ARG A 860 -33.76 25.32 -41.60
C ARG A 860 -34.40 24.38 -40.60
N ASN A 861 -35.61 24.69 -40.19
CA ASN A 861 -36.44 23.83 -39.33
C ASN A 861 -37.24 22.83 -40.17
#